data_bda1a7628dcfd076194c31f335eee2df
#
_entry.id   bda1a7628dcfd076194c31f335eee2df
#
_cell.length_a   1.000
_cell.length_b   1.000
_cell.length_c   1.000
_cell.angle_alpha   90.00
_cell.angle_beta   90.00
_cell.angle_gamma   90.00
#
_symmetry.space_group_name_H-M   'P 1'
#
loop_
_entity.id
_entity.type
_entity.pdbx_description
1 polymer ?
#
loop_
_entity_poly.entity_id
_entity_poly.type
_entity_poly.pdbx_seq_one_letter_code
_entity_poly.pdbx_strand_id
1 'polypeptide(L)'
;MTPTASSRDASYVLTLEEIGNLAKNAGKPAETLMNVVALIAKRFQTDVCSAYLLEPDRANLVLAATVGLRPQCIGTLRLALHEGLAGLVAEQVRPVAVEQVKTHPRFKYFREAGEDAYQSFLGVPLIDRGVLQGVLVVQTMAARAFLDEEVRMLTEAAAQVAPVVSEARTLDRFIAPSQERLWSLARNLWWSWDQESSGLFLDLDPKRWRQLNHNPISVLGEIPMSQIERRSGELVLHGRINYAYRRQREYLNADRTWGARHAGILRPRPVAYFSAEFGLHESVPIYSGGLGILAGDHLKSASDLGIPLVGVGLFYGQGYFRQHLDGNGWQLEEYLQTDVSQLPMEAAIGTDGAPVMVQIETRGGAIRAKVWRLKVGRCDLLLLDSNVEGNAPEDRELTSRLYGGDGRVRVRQELLLGVGGFRALRAMGVTPGVLHLNEGHSGFAVLEAIRSRMQDEGIGFDAAATRVSREVIFTTHTPVPAGHDRFGADLIEEHLGPLRESLGLSHEGLMAIGQEHPGNGEDFCMTVLGLKLSRRANAVSALHGEVSREMWAGLRPGKSEEAVRIGHITNGVHVPTWLAPQMSRLYDRHLGAGWHEHSAEARIWEGIENVDDGELWETHLSLKSRLLDFVRRRAMDQAERRSEPRGAILRLGGVLSPDALTIGFARRFATYKRANLILADIEKLALMVNDPKRPVQFVFAGKAHPHDEWGKRVLQQIAELMRNAQFADKFVFVEDYDINVGRHFVQGVDVWLNNPRRPLEASGTSGQKVVLNGGLNLSVPDGWWAEAYDGLNGFAIGTGRTHSNMNVHDTRDGDDLYRTLREEVIPLYYERDHDGLPRGWIKRMKRAIRTLGWRFNADRMVMDYTLKCYVPAAGGTSSDMRMKL
;
A
#
# COMPACT_ATOMS: atom_id res chain seq x y z
N MET A 1 -53.27 6.65 0.36
CA MET A 1 -53.70 7.40 -0.81
C MET A 1 -52.80 6.93 -1.97
N THR A 2 -53.34 6.12 -2.83
CA THR A 2 -52.69 5.72 -4.09
C THR A 2 -52.58 6.94 -5.01
N PRO A 3 -51.43 7.22 -5.63
CA PRO A 3 -51.31 8.34 -6.55
C PRO A 3 -52.22 8.10 -7.75
N THR A 4 -52.95 9.12 -8.16
CA THR A 4 -53.83 9.11 -9.33
C THR A 4 -52.99 8.94 -10.61
N ALA A 5 -53.54 8.27 -11.64
CA ALA A 5 -52.88 8.01 -12.93
C ALA A 5 -52.24 9.26 -13.56
N SER A 6 -52.84 10.43 -13.41
CA SER A 6 -52.35 11.72 -13.92
C SER A 6 -50.99 12.17 -13.33
N SER A 7 -50.65 11.78 -12.08
CA SER A 7 -49.37 12.14 -11.45
C SER A 7 -48.21 11.22 -11.88
N ARG A 8 -48.53 9.99 -12.29
CA ARG A 8 -47.58 9.03 -12.85
C ARG A 8 -47.17 9.40 -14.27
N ASP A 9 -48.12 9.74 -15.12
CA ASP A 9 -47.86 10.18 -16.50
C ASP A 9 -46.96 11.40 -16.56
N ALA A 10 -47.16 12.40 -15.69
CA ALA A 10 -46.33 13.59 -15.62
C ALA A 10 -44.87 13.27 -15.16
N SER A 11 -44.70 12.27 -14.27
CA SER A 11 -43.39 11.84 -13.80
C SER A 11 -42.60 11.11 -14.88
N TYR A 12 -43.29 10.41 -15.75
CA TYR A 12 -42.69 9.65 -16.84
C TYR A 12 -42.27 10.54 -18.01
N VAL A 13 -43.07 11.52 -18.37
CA VAL A 13 -42.73 12.52 -19.40
C VAL A 13 -41.48 13.29 -19.02
N LEU A 14 -41.35 13.70 -17.75
CA LEU A 14 -40.15 14.33 -17.22
C LEU A 14 -38.93 13.41 -17.31
N THR A 15 -39.11 12.08 -17.12
CA THR A 15 -38.00 11.12 -17.21
C THR A 15 -37.49 11.00 -18.64
N LEU A 16 -38.32 10.99 -19.64
CA LEU A 16 -37.91 10.95 -21.05
C LEU A 16 -37.22 12.25 -21.46
N GLU A 17 -37.64 13.39 -20.94
CA GLU A 17 -37.00 14.67 -21.16
C GLU A 17 -35.61 14.72 -20.47
N GLU A 18 -35.48 14.20 -19.23
CA GLU A 18 -34.18 14.08 -18.51
C GLU A 18 -33.22 13.14 -19.27
N ILE A 19 -33.70 11.99 -19.77
CA ILE A 19 -32.92 11.07 -20.59
C ILE A 19 -32.44 11.78 -21.89
N GLY A 20 -33.35 12.47 -22.55
CA GLY A 20 -33.04 13.22 -23.76
C GLY A 20 -32.03 14.34 -23.52
N ASN A 21 -32.08 15.01 -22.39
CA ASN A 21 -31.11 16.03 -21.99
C ASN A 21 -29.75 15.43 -21.63
N LEU A 22 -29.72 14.29 -20.92
CA LEU A 22 -28.48 13.54 -20.66
C LEU A 22 -27.86 13.06 -21.97
N ALA A 23 -28.68 12.59 -22.91
CA ALA A 23 -28.21 12.12 -24.21
C ALA A 23 -27.64 13.25 -25.07
N LYS A 24 -28.25 14.43 -25.05
CA LYS A 24 -27.81 15.61 -25.84
C LYS A 24 -26.57 16.30 -25.27
N ASN A 25 -26.42 16.29 -23.96
CA ASN A 25 -25.30 16.95 -23.24
C ASN A 25 -24.13 15.99 -22.95
N ALA A 26 -24.13 14.82 -23.54
CA ALA A 26 -23.16 13.78 -23.27
C ALA A 26 -21.80 14.09 -23.88
N GLY A 27 -20.88 14.59 -23.06
CA GLY A 27 -19.47 14.69 -23.42
C GLY A 27 -18.76 13.34 -23.53
N LYS A 28 -19.34 12.28 -22.96
CA LYS A 28 -18.76 10.92 -22.93
C LYS A 28 -19.87 9.84 -22.89
N PRO A 29 -20.00 9.05 -23.95
CA PRO A 29 -21.10 8.10 -24.11
C PRO A 29 -21.19 7.01 -23.03
N ALA A 30 -20.08 6.50 -22.52
CA ALA A 30 -20.07 5.48 -21.46
C ALA A 30 -20.57 6.04 -20.10
N GLU A 31 -20.16 7.27 -19.74
CA GLU A 31 -20.70 7.96 -18.55
C GLU A 31 -22.19 8.24 -18.70
N THR A 32 -22.60 8.60 -19.90
CA THR A 32 -24.02 8.84 -20.23
C THR A 32 -24.84 7.58 -20.08
N LEU A 33 -24.36 6.45 -20.60
CA LEU A 33 -25.05 5.17 -20.50
C LEU A 33 -25.23 4.74 -19.02
N MET A 34 -24.20 4.90 -18.19
CA MET A 34 -24.29 4.63 -16.75
C MET A 34 -25.27 5.57 -16.04
N ASN A 35 -25.25 6.87 -16.36
CA ASN A 35 -26.17 7.84 -15.78
C ASN A 35 -27.63 7.53 -16.20
N VAL A 36 -27.83 7.10 -17.43
CA VAL A 36 -29.15 6.74 -17.95
C VAL A 36 -29.67 5.47 -17.27
N VAL A 37 -28.87 4.40 -17.14
CA VAL A 37 -29.34 3.19 -16.43
C VAL A 37 -29.62 3.47 -14.96
N ALA A 38 -28.85 4.35 -14.31
CA ALA A 38 -29.11 4.78 -12.94
C ALA A 38 -30.42 5.58 -12.79
N LEU A 39 -30.67 6.48 -13.73
CA LEU A 39 -31.90 7.25 -13.76
C LEU A 39 -33.12 6.35 -14.00
N ILE A 40 -33.04 5.42 -14.96
CA ILE A 40 -34.11 4.45 -15.26
C ILE A 40 -34.38 3.57 -14.04
N ALA A 41 -33.37 2.96 -13.42
CA ALA A 41 -33.53 2.14 -12.22
C ALA A 41 -34.31 2.88 -11.13
N LYS A 42 -33.90 4.13 -10.86
CA LYS A 42 -34.52 4.99 -9.85
C LYS A 42 -35.99 5.32 -10.18
N ARG A 43 -36.26 5.67 -11.43
CA ARG A 43 -37.61 6.13 -11.87
C ARG A 43 -38.61 4.99 -12.03
N PHE A 44 -38.16 3.83 -12.53
CA PHE A 44 -38.99 2.63 -12.65
C PHE A 44 -39.07 1.85 -11.33
N GLN A 45 -38.39 2.31 -10.27
CA GLN A 45 -38.37 1.62 -8.97
C GLN A 45 -37.99 0.14 -9.14
N THR A 46 -36.94 -0.11 -9.92
CA THR A 46 -36.39 -1.44 -10.16
C THR A 46 -35.05 -1.60 -9.45
N ASP A 47 -34.79 -2.85 -9.00
CA ASP A 47 -33.57 -3.17 -8.29
C ASP A 47 -32.35 -3.22 -9.23
N VAL A 48 -32.62 -3.55 -10.51
CA VAL A 48 -31.60 -3.59 -11.56
C VAL A 48 -32.05 -2.80 -12.75
N CYS A 49 -31.14 -2.05 -13.36
CA CYS A 49 -31.21 -1.63 -14.74
C CYS A 49 -29.85 -1.92 -15.42
N SER A 50 -29.90 -2.59 -16.57
CA SER A 50 -28.69 -3.01 -17.30
C SER A 50 -28.81 -2.74 -18.78
N ALA A 51 -27.74 -2.27 -19.40
CA ALA A 51 -27.63 -2.14 -20.85
C ALA A 51 -26.62 -3.16 -21.38
N TYR A 52 -27.10 -4.04 -22.24
CA TYR A 52 -26.29 -5.00 -22.98
C TYR A 52 -26.12 -4.51 -24.41
N LEU A 53 -24.89 -4.43 -24.89
CA LEU A 53 -24.58 -4.00 -26.25
C LEU A 53 -24.23 -5.19 -27.13
N LEU A 54 -24.73 -5.17 -28.36
CA LEU A 54 -24.40 -6.18 -29.35
C LEU A 54 -22.96 -6.01 -29.83
N GLU A 55 -22.16 -7.08 -29.81
CA GLU A 55 -20.78 -7.06 -30.31
C GLU A 55 -20.73 -6.79 -31.84
N PRO A 56 -19.59 -6.30 -32.37
CA PRO A 56 -19.44 -6.01 -33.80
C PRO A 56 -19.65 -7.22 -34.72
N ASP A 57 -19.32 -8.43 -34.23
CA ASP A 57 -19.53 -9.70 -34.92
C ASP A 57 -20.99 -10.17 -34.89
N ARG A 58 -21.82 -9.47 -34.10
CA ARG A 58 -23.27 -9.76 -33.91
C ARG A 58 -23.58 -11.14 -33.36
N ALA A 59 -22.58 -11.77 -32.69
CA ALA A 59 -22.78 -13.09 -32.11
C ALA A 59 -23.21 -13.03 -30.64
N ASN A 60 -22.80 -12.00 -29.91
CA ASN A 60 -23.00 -11.87 -28.47
C ASN A 60 -23.48 -10.48 -28.04
N LEU A 61 -24.16 -10.46 -26.90
CA LEU A 61 -24.45 -9.26 -26.11
C LEU A 61 -23.45 -9.16 -24.96
N VAL A 62 -22.89 -8.00 -24.73
CA VAL A 62 -21.96 -7.71 -23.62
C VAL A 62 -22.59 -6.71 -22.68
N LEU A 63 -22.54 -6.96 -21.37
CA LEU A 63 -23.00 -6.02 -20.34
C LEU A 63 -22.11 -4.76 -20.37
N ALA A 64 -22.67 -3.63 -20.79
CA ALA A 64 -21.94 -2.36 -20.95
C ALA A 64 -22.17 -1.38 -19.79
N ALA A 65 -23.35 -1.42 -19.18
CA ALA A 65 -23.67 -0.60 -18.01
C ALA A 65 -24.70 -1.32 -17.14
N THR A 66 -24.59 -1.17 -15.82
CA THR A 66 -25.56 -1.75 -14.88
C THR A 66 -25.62 -1.00 -13.57
N VAL A 67 -26.82 -0.97 -13.01
CA VAL A 67 -27.08 -0.67 -11.60
C VAL A 67 -27.77 -1.90 -11.03
N GLY A 68 -27.33 -2.38 -9.88
CA GLY A 68 -27.90 -3.54 -9.18
C GLY A 68 -27.20 -4.88 -9.44
N LEU A 69 -26.62 -5.13 -10.61
CA LEU A 69 -25.72 -6.27 -10.82
C LEU A 69 -24.31 -5.95 -10.36
N ARG A 70 -23.49 -6.98 -10.19
CA ARG A 70 -22.09 -6.82 -9.79
C ARG A 70 -21.33 -6.00 -10.84
N PRO A 71 -20.70 -4.86 -10.48
CA PRO A 71 -20.02 -3.99 -11.44
C PRO A 71 -18.87 -4.68 -12.18
N GLN A 72 -18.27 -5.72 -11.58
CA GLN A 72 -17.17 -6.51 -12.17
C GLN A 72 -17.60 -7.24 -13.46
N CYS A 73 -18.90 -7.42 -13.67
CA CYS A 73 -19.44 -8.06 -14.86
C CYS A 73 -19.55 -7.12 -16.07
N ILE A 74 -19.36 -5.81 -15.88
CA ILE A 74 -19.33 -4.84 -16.97
C ILE A 74 -18.15 -5.14 -17.88
N GLY A 75 -18.43 -5.37 -19.17
CA GLY A 75 -17.44 -5.72 -20.18
C GLY A 75 -16.97 -7.17 -20.16
N THR A 76 -17.34 -7.97 -19.13
CA THR A 76 -16.93 -9.37 -18.99
C THR A 76 -18.07 -10.36 -19.21
N LEU A 77 -19.30 -10.01 -18.80
CA LEU A 77 -20.48 -10.84 -18.99
C LEU A 77 -20.91 -10.82 -20.45
N ARG A 78 -20.83 -11.96 -21.12
CA ARG A 78 -21.24 -12.19 -22.47
C ARG A 78 -22.39 -13.19 -22.54
N LEU A 79 -23.34 -12.91 -23.40
CA LEU A 79 -24.53 -13.70 -23.66
C LEU A 79 -24.60 -13.92 -25.15
N ALA A 80 -24.61 -15.16 -25.62
CA ALA A 80 -24.94 -15.43 -27.03
C ALA A 80 -26.40 -15.04 -27.29
N LEU A 81 -26.73 -14.67 -28.54
CA LEU A 81 -28.09 -14.22 -28.87
C LEU A 81 -29.16 -15.30 -28.58
N HIS A 82 -28.80 -16.57 -28.54
CA HIS A 82 -29.70 -17.65 -28.17
C HIS A 82 -29.72 -17.96 -26.66
N GLU A 83 -29.00 -17.19 -25.83
CA GLU A 83 -28.85 -17.44 -24.39
C GLU A 83 -29.58 -16.41 -23.53
N GLY A 84 -30.27 -16.90 -22.51
CA GLY A 84 -30.93 -16.06 -21.48
C GLY A 84 -32.11 -15.24 -22.04
N LEU A 85 -32.69 -14.41 -21.16
CA LEU A 85 -33.84 -13.55 -21.52
C LEU A 85 -33.39 -12.32 -22.32
N ALA A 86 -32.23 -11.74 -22.03
CA ALA A 86 -31.69 -10.63 -22.80
C ALA A 86 -31.37 -11.06 -24.26
N GLY A 87 -30.81 -12.28 -24.44
CA GLY A 87 -30.61 -12.86 -25.75
C GLY A 87 -31.94 -13.07 -26.50
N LEU A 88 -33.04 -13.49 -25.81
CA LEU A 88 -34.35 -13.62 -26.39
C LEU A 88 -34.91 -12.29 -26.91
N VAL A 89 -34.71 -11.17 -26.17
CA VAL A 89 -35.08 -9.83 -26.61
C VAL A 89 -34.32 -9.45 -27.90
N ALA A 90 -33.03 -9.73 -27.96
CA ALA A 90 -32.21 -9.42 -29.11
C ALA A 90 -32.60 -10.28 -30.35
N GLU A 91 -32.88 -11.57 -30.15
CA GLU A 91 -33.26 -12.51 -31.18
C GLU A 91 -34.64 -12.12 -31.80
N GLN A 92 -35.60 -11.77 -30.95
CA GLN A 92 -36.96 -11.44 -31.40
C GLN A 92 -37.11 -9.97 -31.79
N VAL A 93 -36.18 -9.12 -31.44
CA VAL A 93 -36.21 -7.64 -31.66
C VAL A 93 -37.50 -7.02 -31.16
N ARG A 94 -38.01 -7.51 -30.03
CA ARG A 94 -39.26 -7.04 -29.38
C ARG A 94 -39.14 -7.07 -27.86
N PRO A 95 -39.93 -6.28 -27.11
CA PRO A 95 -40.02 -6.36 -25.66
C PRO A 95 -40.37 -7.78 -25.18
N VAL A 96 -39.69 -8.20 -24.07
CA VAL A 96 -39.97 -9.44 -23.35
C VAL A 96 -40.19 -9.09 -21.89
N ALA A 97 -41.38 -9.38 -21.36
CA ALA A 97 -41.72 -9.22 -19.96
C ALA A 97 -41.97 -10.59 -19.32
N VAL A 98 -41.34 -10.87 -18.17
CA VAL A 98 -41.50 -12.13 -17.44
C VAL A 98 -41.65 -11.82 -15.95
N GLU A 99 -42.78 -12.27 -15.36
CA GLU A 99 -43.11 -12.06 -13.95
C GLU A 99 -42.27 -12.97 -13.03
N GLN A 100 -41.99 -14.21 -13.45
CA GLN A 100 -41.22 -15.20 -12.69
C GLN A 100 -40.16 -15.82 -13.59
N VAL A 101 -38.95 -15.22 -13.53
CA VAL A 101 -37.87 -15.58 -14.47
C VAL A 101 -37.45 -17.05 -14.37
N LYS A 102 -37.48 -17.63 -13.15
CA LYS A 102 -37.05 -19.01 -12.88
C LYS A 102 -37.92 -20.06 -13.56
N THR A 103 -39.15 -19.75 -13.93
CA THR A 103 -40.08 -20.64 -14.63
C THR A 103 -40.00 -20.54 -16.16
N HIS A 104 -39.27 -19.56 -16.68
CA HIS A 104 -39.20 -19.34 -18.13
C HIS A 104 -38.19 -20.29 -18.78
N PRO A 105 -38.48 -20.97 -19.89
CA PRO A 105 -37.60 -21.95 -20.54
C PRO A 105 -36.26 -21.41 -21.00
N ARG A 106 -36.15 -20.10 -21.27
CA ARG A 106 -34.95 -19.40 -21.67
C ARG A 106 -34.19 -18.77 -20.48
N PHE A 107 -34.64 -19.06 -19.26
CA PHE A 107 -33.91 -18.57 -18.07
C PHE A 107 -32.52 -19.22 -18.00
N LYS A 108 -31.51 -18.37 -17.89
CA LYS A 108 -30.14 -18.81 -17.65
C LYS A 108 -29.58 -17.99 -16.51
N TYR A 109 -29.06 -18.69 -15.53
CA TYR A 109 -28.47 -18.08 -14.34
C TYR A 109 -26.98 -17.77 -14.57
N PHE A 110 -26.58 -16.54 -14.28
CA PHE A 110 -25.20 -16.08 -14.33
C PHE A 110 -24.72 -15.79 -12.92
N ARG A 111 -24.07 -16.81 -12.31
CA ARG A 111 -23.56 -16.73 -10.94
C ARG A 111 -22.63 -15.53 -10.71
N GLU A 112 -21.91 -15.14 -11.74
CA GLU A 112 -20.93 -14.04 -11.73
C GLU A 112 -21.64 -12.68 -11.59
N ALA A 113 -22.85 -12.53 -12.12
CA ALA A 113 -23.63 -11.30 -12.08
C ALA A 113 -24.38 -11.06 -10.76
N GLY A 114 -24.55 -12.11 -9.94
CA GLY A 114 -25.31 -12.03 -8.69
C GLY A 114 -26.83 -11.95 -8.91
N GLU A 115 -27.34 -12.64 -9.93
CA GLU A 115 -28.75 -12.60 -10.34
C GLU A 115 -29.72 -13.45 -9.50
N ASP A 116 -29.21 -14.11 -8.44
CA ASP A 116 -30.01 -15.04 -7.60
C ASP A 116 -31.27 -14.42 -6.99
N ALA A 117 -31.21 -13.14 -6.68
CA ALA A 117 -32.23 -12.43 -5.94
C ALA A 117 -33.41 -11.94 -6.81
N TYR A 118 -33.21 -11.86 -8.13
CA TYR A 118 -34.21 -11.21 -9.01
C TYR A 118 -35.23 -12.20 -9.54
N GLN A 119 -36.50 -11.79 -9.51
CA GLN A 119 -37.63 -12.66 -9.83
C GLN A 119 -38.37 -12.21 -11.06
N SER A 120 -38.41 -10.94 -11.42
CA SER A 120 -39.06 -10.47 -12.65
C SER A 120 -38.08 -9.77 -13.57
N PHE A 121 -38.40 -9.78 -14.86
CA PHE A 121 -37.58 -9.26 -15.95
C PHE A 121 -38.44 -8.53 -16.97
N LEU A 122 -37.96 -7.35 -17.37
CA LEU A 122 -38.44 -6.68 -18.57
C LEU A 122 -37.24 -6.25 -19.40
N GLY A 123 -37.14 -6.74 -20.62
CA GLY A 123 -36.10 -6.33 -21.56
C GLY A 123 -36.72 -5.74 -22.82
N VAL A 124 -36.08 -4.69 -23.35
CA VAL A 124 -36.48 -4.01 -24.58
C VAL A 124 -35.30 -3.83 -25.52
N PRO A 125 -35.43 -3.92 -26.84
CA PRO A 125 -34.37 -3.77 -27.79
C PRO A 125 -33.96 -2.28 -27.93
N LEU A 126 -32.62 -2.03 -27.99
CA LEU A 126 -32.06 -0.75 -28.37
C LEU A 126 -31.89 -0.70 -29.88
N ILE A 127 -32.76 0.06 -30.57
CA ILE A 127 -32.76 0.12 -32.04
C ILE A 127 -32.46 1.55 -32.48
N ASP A 128 -31.41 1.75 -33.28
CA ASP A 128 -31.11 3.02 -33.96
C ASP A 128 -31.22 2.81 -35.48
N ARG A 129 -32.03 3.66 -36.16
CA ARG A 129 -32.21 3.62 -37.60
C ARG A 129 -32.50 2.23 -38.15
N GLY A 130 -33.35 1.45 -37.45
CA GLY A 130 -33.70 0.09 -37.81
C GLY A 130 -32.64 -0.99 -37.52
N VAL A 131 -31.52 -0.64 -36.91
CA VAL A 131 -30.45 -1.56 -36.59
C VAL A 131 -30.41 -1.81 -35.09
N LEU A 132 -30.45 -3.09 -34.69
CA LEU A 132 -30.29 -3.50 -33.28
C LEU A 132 -28.86 -3.14 -32.80
N GLN A 133 -28.80 -2.36 -31.74
CA GLN A 133 -27.57 -1.94 -31.06
C GLN A 133 -27.31 -2.73 -29.77
N GLY A 134 -28.37 -3.25 -29.14
CA GLY A 134 -28.29 -3.93 -27.85
C GLY A 134 -29.67 -4.18 -27.23
N VAL A 135 -29.67 -4.38 -25.92
CA VAL A 135 -30.89 -4.63 -25.11
C VAL A 135 -30.76 -3.82 -23.80
N LEU A 136 -31.86 -3.16 -23.44
CA LEU A 136 -32.03 -2.52 -22.14
C LEU A 136 -32.90 -3.40 -21.26
N VAL A 137 -32.47 -3.69 -20.04
CA VAL A 137 -33.10 -4.64 -19.11
C VAL A 137 -33.37 -3.97 -17.78
N VAL A 138 -34.52 -4.22 -17.19
CA VAL A 138 -34.82 -3.95 -15.77
C VAL A 138 -35.29 -5.22 -15.08
N GLN A 139 -34.91 -5.39 -13.80
CA GLN A 139 -35.22 -6.54 -12.98
C GLN A 139 -35.64 -6.10 -11.56
N THR A 140 -36.49 -6.92 -10.91
CA THR A 140 -36.91 -6.66 -9.53
C THR A 140 -36.75 -7.91 -8.66
N MET A 141 -36.40 -7.72 -7.38
CA MET A 141 -36.35 -8.79 -6.39
C MET A 141 -37.72 -9.36 -6.06
N ALA A 142 -38.76 -8.52 -6.08
CA ALA A 142 -40.13 -8.97 -5.91
C ALA A 142 -40.72 -9.43 -7.27
N ALA A 143 -41.36 -10.60 -7.27
CA ALA A 143 -42.11 -11.03 -8.46
C ALA A 143 -43.26 -10.06 -8.73
N ARG A 144 -43.26 -9.46 -9.93
CA ARG A 144 -44.36 -8.59 -10.39
C ARG A 144 -44.53 -8.65 -11.90
N ALA A 145 -45.75 -8.50 -12.35
CA ALA A 145 -46.06 -8.27 -13.75
C ALA A 145 -45.78 -6.81 -14.12
N PHE A 146 -45.13 -6.60 -15.24
CA PHE A 146 -44.94 -5.27 -15.79
C PHE A 146 -46.17 -4.86 -16.61
N LEU A 147 -46.65 -3.64 -16.38
CA LEU A 147 -47.82 -3.09 -17.08
C LEU A 147 -47.44 -2.70 -18.53
N ASP A 148 -48.40 -2.75 -19.44
CA ASP A 148 -48.20 -2.37 -20.84
C ASP A 148 -47.62 -0.95 -20.97
N GLU A 149 -47.98 -0.06 -20.06
CA GLU A 149 -47.48 1.30 -19.98
C GLU A 149 -46.02 1.33 -19.62
N GLU A 150 -45.55 0.50 -18.66
CA GLU A 150 -44.11 0.39 -18.27
C GLU A 150 -43.31 -0.18 -19.44
N VAL A 151 -43.83 -1.17 -20.15
CA VAL A 151 -43.20 -1.74 -21.36
C VAL A 151 -43.06 -0.67 -22.45
N ARG A 152 -44.10 0.13 -22.70
CA ARG A 152 -44.08 1.21 -23.69
C ARG A 152 -43.01 2.26 -23.32
N MET A 153 -43.01 2.70 -22.08
CA MET A 153 -42.10 3.72 -21.59
C MET A 153 -40.62 3.28 -21.58
N LEU A 154 -40.34 2.04 -21.19
CA LEU A 154 -38.99 1.53 -21.28
C LEU A 154 -38.55 1.42 -22.74
N THR A 155 -39.49 1.11 -23.67
CA THR A 155 -39.20 1.06 -25.10
C THR A 155 -38.92 2.48 -25.66
N GLU A 156 -39.64 3.50 -25.22
CA GLU A 156 -39.42 4.89 -25.60
C GLU A 156 -38.07 5.39 -25.04
N ALA A 157 -37.76 5.05 -23.79
CA ALA A 157 -36.43 5.31 -23.18
C ALA A 157 -35.33 4.64 -24.00
N ALA A 158 -35.50 3.37 -24.37
CA ALA A 158 -34.55 2.62 -25.19
C ALA A 158 -34.34 3.27 -26.58
N ALA A 159 -35.41 3.81 -27.20
CA ALA A 159 -35.31 4.52 -28.46
C ALA A 159 -34.51 5.84 -28.36
N GLN A 160 -34.53 6.51 -27.21
CA GLN A 160 -33.70 7.70 -26.94
C GLN A 160 -32.22 7.35 -26.62
N VAL A 161 -31.98 6.18 -26.03
CA VAL A 161 -30.64 5.72 -25.66
C VAL A 161 -29.92 5.12 -26.87
N ALA A 162 -30.63 4.48 -27.79
CA ALA A 162 -30.02 3.78 -28.92
C ALA A 162 -29.16 4.68 -29.84
N PRO A 163 -29.52 5.93 -30.18
CA PRO A 163 -28.65 6.85 -30.90
C PRO A 163 -27.37 7.17 -30.15
N VAL A 164 -27.44 7.35 -28.81
CA VAL A 164 -26.25 7.62 -27.97
C VAL A 164 -25.30 6.45 -28.05
N VAL A 165 -25.79 5.22 -28.03
CA VAL A 165 -25.01 4.00 -28.19
C VAL A 165 -24.37 3.92 -29.59
N SER A 166 -25.16 4.26 -30.62
CA SER A 166 -24.70 4.26 -32.01
C SER A 166 -23.64 5.36 -32.25
N GLU A 167 -23.83 6.53 -31.68
CA GLU A 167 -22.88 7.65 -31.75
C GLU A 167 -21.63 7.35 -30.93
N ALA A 168 -21.78 6.70 -29.76
CA ALA A 168 -20.65 6.22 -28.95
C ALA A 168 -19.75 5.27 -29.73
N ARG A 169 -20.33 4.32 -30.47
CA ARG A 169 -19.59 3.41 -31.32
C ARG A 169 -18.88 4.11 -32.48
N THR A 170 -19.42 5.23 -32.94
CA THR A 170 -18.83 6.04 -34.00
C THR A 170 -17.78 7.00 -33.43
N LEU A 171 -18.01 7.56 -32.23
CA LEU A 171 -17.11 8.45 -31.50
C LEU A 171 -15.98 7.68 -30.78
N ASP A 172 -16.15 6.41 -30.41
CA ASP A 172 -15.05 5.57 -29.90
C ASP A 172 -13.90 5.41 -30.93
N ARG A 173 -14.17 5.72 -32.21
CA ARG A 173 -13.13 5.91 -33.23
C ARG A 173 -12.42 7.30 -33.15
N PHE A 174 -12.96 8.26 -32.41
CA PHE A 174 -12.48 9.64 -32.29
C PHE A 174 -12.21 10.11 -30.86
N ILE A 175 -12.66 9.39 -29.82
CA ILE A 175 -12.29 9.70 -28.43
C ILE A 175 -10.86 9.27 -28.19
N ALA A 176 -10.12 10.18 -27.56
CA ALA A 176 -8.75 9.96 -27.15
C ALA A 176 -8.56 8.50 -26.68
N PRO A 177 -7.60 7.80 -27.27
CA PRO A 177 -7.56 6.36 -27.23
C PRO A 177 -7.51 5.89 -25.77
N SER A 178 -8.05 4.74 -25.47
CA SER A 178 -7.90 3.99 -24.20
C SER A 178 -6.48 4.04 -23.64
N GLN A 179 -5.54 4.32 -24.49
CA GLN A 179 -4.15 4.58 -24.25
C GLN A 179 -3.90 5.80 -23.34
N GLU A 180 -4.52 6.96 -23.58
CA GLU A 180 -4.33 8.13 -22.69
C GLU A 180 -4.83 7.83 -21.28
N ARG A 181 -5.89 7.03 -21.17
CA ARG A 181 -6.43 6.57 -19.88
C ARG A 181 -5.47 5.60 -19.20
N LEU A 182 -4.86 4.68 -19.97
CA LEU A 182 -3.83 3.77 -19.46
C LEU A 182 -2.60 4.54 -18.94
N TRP A 183 -2.12 5.52 -19.71
CA TRP A 183 -1.01 6.39 -19.27
C TRP A 183 -1.38 7.25 -18.05
N SER A 184 -2.61 7.78 -18.01
CA SER A 184 -3.10 8.51 -16.84
C SER A 184 -3.17 7.63 -15.59
N LEU A 185 -3.66 6.39 -15.72
CA LEU A 185 -3.65 5.40 -14.65
C LEU A 185 -2.23 5.08 -14.20
N ALA A 186 -1.33 4.77 -15.15
CA ALA A 186 0.04 4.38 -14.88
C ALA A 186 0.86 5.45 -14.14
N ARG A 187 0.57 6.74 -14.39
CA ARG A 187 1.27 7.88 -13.79
C ARG A 187 0.85 8.20 -12.36
N ASN A 188 -0.17 7.57 -11.82
CA ASN A 188 -0.58 7.75 -10.42
C ASN A 188 -0.55 6.40 -9.71
N LEU A 189 0.31 6.25 -8.71
CA LEU A 189 0.50 4.98 -8.00
C LEU A 189 -0.74 4.42 -7.30
N TRP A 190 -1.87 5.14 -7.29
CA TRP A 190 -3.14 4.63 -6.78
C TRP A 190 -3.49 3.26 -7.35
N TRP A 191 -3.20 2.99 -8.63
CA TRP A 191 -3.43 1.69 -9.27
C TRP A 191 -2.76 0.54 -8.51
N SER A 192 -1.65 0.78 -7.80
CA SER A 192 -0.85 -0.28 -7.16
C SER A 192 -1.53 -0.90 -5.93
N TRP A 193 -2.51 -0.24 -5.36
CA TRP A 193 -3.31 -0.76 -4.24
C TRP A 193 -4.80 -0.86 -4.55
N ASP A 194 -5.25 -0.41 -5.71
CA ASP A 194 -6.58 -0.73 -6.22
C ASP A 194 -6.53 -2.07 -6.95
N GLN A 195 -7.17 -3.09 -6.37
CA GLN A 195 -7.06 -4.47 -6.84
C GLN A 195 -7.51 -4.67 -8.29
N GLU A 196 -8.56 -3.95 -8.72
CA GLU A 196 -9.07 -4.03 -10.10
C GLU A 196 -8.09 -3.40 -11.10
N SER A 197 -7.52 -2.26 -10.74
CA SER A 197 -6.57 -1.54 -11.59
C SER A 197 -5.22 -2.24 -11.71
N SER A 198 -4.75 -2.90 -10.64
CA SER A 198 -3.47 -3.61 -10.64
C SER A 198 -3.45 -4.78 -11.63
N GLY A 199 -4.58 -5.48 -11.82
CA GLY A 199 -4.71 -6.56 -12.80
C GLY A 199 -4.73 -6.09 -14.26
N LEU A 200 -5.03 -4.82 -14.52
CA LEU A 200 -5.19 -4.28 -15.86
C LEU A 200 -3.91 -4.35 -16.71
N PHE A 201 -2.78 -3.97 -16.12
CA PHE A 201 -1.47 -3.99 -16.80
C PHE A 201 -0.93 -5.41 -17.01
N LEU A 202 -1.25 -6.32 -16.09
CA LEU A 202 -0.97 -7.75 -16.26
C LEU A 202 -1.68 -8.30 -17.48
N ASP A 203 -2.93 -7.92 -17.72
CA ASP A 203 -3.72 -8.43 -18.85
C ASP A 203 -3.24 -7.89 -20.21
N LEU A 204 -2.59 -6.73 -20.24
CA LEU A 204 -2.00 -6.19 -21.47
C LEU A 204 -0.89 -7.11 -22.02
N ASP A 205 0.06 -7.50 -21.16
CA ASP A 205 1.13 -8.45 -21.50
C ASP A 205 1.68 -9.10 -20.21
N PRO A 206 1.21 -10.30 -19.83
CA PRO A 206 1.64 -10.99 -18.61
C PRO A 206 3.13 -11.31 -18.56
N LYS A 207 3.79 -11.49 -19.73
CA LYS A 207 5.22 -11.80 -19.80
C LYS A 207 6.04 -10.54 -19.50
N ARG A 208 5.80 -9.44 -20.24
CA ARG A 208 6.48 -8.16 -20.03
C ARG A 208 6.22 -7.61 -18.62
N TRP A 209 4.98 -7.71 -18.12
CA TRP A 209 4.63 -7.31 -16.77
C TRP A 209 5.59 -7.89 -15.72
N ARG A 210 5.85 -9.19 -15.79
CA ARG A 210 6.79 -9.86 -14.88
C ARG A 210 8.25 -9.47 -15.12
N GLN A 211 8.67 -9.38 -16.39
CA GLN A 211 10.05 -9.06 -16.78
C GLN A 211 10.45 -7.62 -16.42
N LEU A 212 9.49 -6.70 -16.47
CA LEU A 212 9.68 -5.26 -16.20
C LEU A 212 9.32 -4.88 -14.74
N ASN A 213 9.42 -5.83 -13.83
CA ASN A 213 9.21 -5.61 -12.39
C ASN A 213 7.87 -4.92 -12.08
N HIS A 214 6.81 -5.34 -12.77
CA HIS A 214 5.45 -4.82 -12.63
C HIS A 214 5.35 -3.28 -12.83
N ASN A 215 6.16 -2.75 -13.73
CA ASN A 215 6.20 -1.33 -14.05
C ASN A 215 5.28 -1.00 -15.23
N PRO A 216 4.12 -0.35 -15.01
CA PRO A 216 3.19 -0.04 -16.08
C PRO A 216 3.73 0.96 -17.10
N ILE A 217 4.58 1.91 -16.67
CA ILE A 217 5.23 2.88 -17.57
C ILE A 217 6.12 2.15 -18.56
N SER A 218 6.99 1.25 -18.07
CA SER A 218 7.87 0.45 -18.93
C SER A 218 7.06 -0.48 -19.85
N VAL A 219 6.02 -1.14 -19.31
CA VAL A 219 5.15 -2.02 -20.11
C VAL A 219 4.49 -1.25 -21.26
N LEU A 220 3.92 -0.08 -20.98
CA LEU A 220 3.29 0.76 -22.00
C LEU A 220 4.31 1.36 -23.00
N GLY A 221 5.55 1.61 -22.55
CA GLY A 221 6.63 2.11 -23.40
C GLY A 221 7.20 1.07 -24.36
N GLU A 222 7.24 -0.22 -23.94
CA GLU A 222 7.80 -1.30 -24.74
C GLU A 222 6.81 -2.01 -25.67
N ILE A 223 5.52 -1.95 -25.36
CA ILE A 223 4.48 -2.54 -26.23
C ILE A 223 4.29 -1.62 -27.45
N PRO A 224 4.33 -2.16 -28.66
CA PRO A 224 4.04 -1.39 -29.87
C PRO A 224 2.64 -0.75 -29.78
N MET A 225 2.54 0.51 -30.20
CA MET A 225 1.30 1.30 -30.18
C MET A 225 0.12 0.53 -30.80
N SER A 226 0.33 -0.06 -31.97
CA SER A 226 -0.70 -0.86 -32.67
C SER A 226 -1.17 -2.08 -31.87
N GLN A 227 -0.34 -2.63 -31.00
CA GLN A 227 -0.73 -3.72 -30.09
C GLN A 227 -1.56 -3.18 -28.91
N ILE A 228 -1.19 -2.03 -28.35
CA ILE A 228 -1.98 -1.37 -27.31
C ILE A 228 -3.35 -1.01 -27.85
N GLU A 229 -3.43 -0.40 -29.04
CA GLU A 229 -4.68 -0.04 -29.70
C GLU A 229 -5.56 -1.27 -29.96
N ARG A 230 -4.99 -2.32 -30.50
CA ARG A 230 -5.72 -3.57 -30.75
C ARG A 230 -6.24 -4.19 -29.44
N ARG A 231 -5.38 -4.33 -28.42
CA ARG A 231 -5.74 -4.92 -27.14
C ARG A 231 -6.73 -4.06 -26.37
N SER A 232 -6.56 -2.74 -26.37
CA SER A 232 -7.49 -1.82 -25.71
C SER A 232 -8.82 -1.65 -26.47
N GLY A 233 -8.88 -2.03 -27.73
CA GLY A 233 -10.12 -2.13 -28.53
C GLY A 233 -10.88 -3.43 -28.27
N GLU A 234 -10.29 -4.44 -27.62
CA GLU A 234 -11.00 -5.61 -27.15
C GLU A 234 -12.02 -5.18 -26.06
N LEU A 235 -13.30 -5.48 -26.26
CA LEU A 235 -14.40 -4.99 -25.42
C LEU A 235 -14.21 -5.18 -23.92
N VAL A 236 -13.64 -6.32 -23.52
CA VAL A 236 -13.38 -6.63 -22.10
C VAL A 236 -12.33 -5.69 -21.53
N LEU A 237 -11.20 -5.56 -22.21
CA LEU A 237 -10.10 -4.72 -21.74
C LEU A 237 -10.48 -3.25 -21.79
N HIS A 238 -11.18 -2.82 -22.84
CA HIS A 238 -11.74 -1.46 -22.95
C HIS A 238 -12.68 -1.13 -21.79
N GLY A 239 -13.61 -2.02 -21.47
CA GLY A 239 -14.52 -1.87 -20.33
C GLY A 239 -13.77 -1.74 -19.01
N ARG A 240 -12.73 -2.56 -18.79
CA ARG A 240 -11.90 -2.51 -17.58
C ARG A 240 -11.05 -1.25 -17.50
N ILE A 241 -10.49 -0.77 -18.61
CA ILE A 241 -9.74 0.50 -18.65
C ILE A 241 -10.67 1.65 -18.24
N ASN A 242 -11.87 1.71 -18.82
CA ASN A 242 -12.83 2.77 -18.52
C ASN A 242 -13.31 2.73 -17.07
N TYR A 243 -13.54 1.53 -16.55
CA TYR A 243 -13.94 1.33 -15.16
C TYR A 243 -12.84 1.77 -14.19
N ALA A 244 -11.60 1.32 -14.40
CA ALA A 244 -10.45 1.70 -13.57
C ALA A 244 -10.19 3.22 -13.61
N TYR A 245 -10.25 3.83 -14.80
CA TYR A 245 -10.08 5.28 -14.97
C TYR A 245 -11.19 6.08 -14.27
N ARG A 246 -12.45 5.64 -14.37
CA ARG A 246 -13.57 6.27 -13.67
C ARG A 246 -13.39 6.16 -12.16
N ARG A 247 -13.09 4.97 -11.64
CA ARG A 247 -12.82 4.76 -10.20
C ARG A 247 -11.70 5.66 -9.69
N GLN A 248 -10.59 5.77 -10.43
CA GLN A 248 -9.50 6.67 -10.07
C GLN A 248 -9.99 8.13 -10.00
N ARG A 249 -10.80 8.56 -10.96
CA ARG A 249 -11.34 9.93 -10.95
C ARG A 249 -12.32 10.16 -9.80
N GLU A 250 -13.21 9.22 -9.54
CA GLU A 250 -14.11 9.26 -8.39
C GLU A 250 -13.31 9.33 -7.09
N TYR A 251 -12.29 8.48 -6.95
CA TYR A 251 -11.38 8.51 -5.82
C TYR A 251 -10.69 9.87 -5.65
N LEU A 252 -10.08 10.39 -6.70
CA LEU A 252 -9.33 11.65 -6.64
C LEU A 252 -10.22 12.88 -6.34
N ASN A 253 -11.45 12.87 -6.83
CA ASN A 253 -12.42 13.98 -6.70
C ASN A 253 -13.37 13.83 -5.52
N ALA A 254 -13.26 12.75 -4.72
CA ALA A 254 -14.13 12.58 -3.57
C ALA A 254 -13.90 13.67 -2.52
N ASP A 255 -14.96 14.43 -2.23
CA ASP A 255 -14.97 15.54 -1.27
C ASP A 255 -15.40 15.14 0.14
N ARG A 256 -16.02 13.95 0.30
CA ARG A 256 -16.55 13.42 1.57
C ARG A 256 -15.62 12.42 2.25
N THR A 257 -14.32 12.71 2.24
CA THR A 257 -13.32 11.87 2.91
C THR A 257 -13.33 12.09 4.43
N TRP A 258 -12.68 11.18 5.17
CA TRP A 258 -12.46 11.37 6.60
C TRP A 258 -11.67 12.66 6.88
N GLY A 259 -10.62 12.92 6.10
CA GLY A 259 -9.81 14.13 6.21
C GLY A 259 -10.58 15.43 5.94
N ALA A 260 -11.54 15.39 5.00
CA ALA A 260 -12.40 16.55 4.75
C ALA A 260 -13.25 16.93 5.97
N ARG A 261 -13.66 15.93 6.76
CA ARG A 261 -14.45 16.13 7.98
C ARG A 261 -13.59 16.52 9.20
N HIS A 262 -12.39 15.98 9.33
CA HIS A 262 -11.60 16.08 10.58
C HIS A 262 -10.32 16.90 10.45
N ALA A 263 -9.83 17.15 9.22
CA ALA A 263 -8.55 17.80 8.95
C ALA A 263 -8.68 19.02 8.03
N GLY A 264 -9.84 19.67 7.96
CA GLY A 264 -10.11 20.80 7.07
C GLY A 264 -9.15 21.97 7.24
N ILE A 265 -8.63 22.20 8.46
CA ILE A 265 -7.64 23.23 8.79
C ILE A 265 -6.31 23.02 8.03
N LEU A 266 -6.00 21.80 7.61
CA LEU A 266 -4.79 21.45 6.88
C LEU A 266 -4.89 21.76 5.36
N ARG A 267 -6.08 22.02 4.83
CA ARG A 267 -6.25 22.26 3.37
C ARG A 267 -5.42 23.43 2.83
N PRO A 268 -5.45 24.64 3.44
CA PRO A 268 -4.65 25.76 2.96
C PRO A 268 -3.15 25.61 3.30
N ARG A 269 -2.82 24.83 4.31
CA ARG A 269 -1.46 24.62 4.81
C ARG A 269 -1.25 23.13 5.14
N PRO A 270 -0.87 22.32 4.15
CA PRO A 270 -0.79 20.87 4.30
C PRO A 270 0.32 20.44 5.26
N VAL A 271 0.29 19.16 5.61
CA VAL A 271 1.41 18.49 6.29
C VAL A 271 2.53 18.25 5.27
N ALA A 272 3.74 18.68 5.57
CA ALA A 272 4.94 18.24 4.86
C ALA A 272 5.59 17.08 5.62
N TYR A 273 5.54 15.88 5.04
CA TYR A 273 6.06 14.65 5.62
C TYR A 273 7.43 14.32 5.02
N PHE A 274 8.48 14.52 5.81
CA PHE A 274 9.86 14.31 5.40
C PHE A 274 10.33 12.90 5.77
N SER A 275 10.85 12.15 4.80
CA SER A 275 11.46 10.85 5.04
C SER A 275 12.61 10.60 4.07
N ALA A 276 13.68 9.96 4.56
CA ALA A 276 14.83 9.59 3.72
C ALA A 276 14.47 8.53 2.65
N GLU A 277 13.42 7.74 2.87
CA GLU A 277 12.99 6.66 1.97
C GLU A 277 11.47 6.50 1.95
N PHE A 278 10.92 6.05 0.81
CA PHE A 278 9.51 5.74 0.63
C PHE A 278 9.33 4.42 -0.12
N GLY A 279 8.79 3.40 0.55
CA GLY A 279 8.48 2.10 -0.03
C GLY A 279 7.05 2.06 -0.57
N LEU A 280 6.86 2.40 -1.83
CA LEU A 280 5.54 2.54 -2.46
C LEU A 280 5.16 1.34 -3.32
N HIS A 281 6.05 0.95 -4.23
CA HIS A 281 5.88 -0.17 -5.15
C HIS A 281 7.26 -0.66 -5.59
N GLU A 282 7.38 -1.95 -5.98
CA GLU A 282 8.63 -2.54 -6.43
C GLU A 282 9.22 -1.84 -7.68
N SER A 283 8.41 -1.20 -8.50
CA SER A 283 8.87 -0.43 -9.67
C SER A 283 9.48 0.94 -9.33
N VAL A 284 9.38 1.39 -8.07
CA VAL A 284 9.94 2.68 -7.62
C VAL A 284 10.96 2.43 -6.52
N PRO A 285 12.25 2.23 -6.86
CA PRO A 285 13.26 1.69 -5.95
C PRO A 285 13.89 2.77 -5.05
N ILE A 286 13.11 3.51 -4.29
CA ILE A 286 13.55 4.60 -3.40
C ILE A 286 13.42 4.22 -1.91
N TYR A 287 13.56 2.96 -1.57
CA TYR A 287 13.51 2.45 -0.20
C TYR A 287 14.46 1.26 -0.01
N SER A 288 14.81 0.97 1.24
CA SER A 288 15.61 -0.20 1.60
C SER A 288 14.95 -1.09 2.63
N GLY A 289 14.20 -0.54 3.58
CA GLY A 289 13.72 -1.27 4.73
C GLY A 289 12.38 -0.81 5.29
N GLY A 290 12.19 -1.13 6.59
CA GLY A 290 10.92 -0.89 7.28
C GLY A 290 10.51 0.58 7.39
N LEU A 291 11.50 1.50 7.49
CA LEU A 291 11.25 2.93 7.54
C LEU A 291 10.55 3.42 6.26
N GLY A 292 11.08 3.02 5.10
CA GLY A 292 10.50 3.37 3.80
C GLY A 292 9.13 2.76 3.57
N ILE A 293 8.95 1.50 3.95
CA ILE A 293 7.64 0.84 3.85
C ILE A 293 6.60 1.55 4.72
N LEU A 294 6.97 1.95 5.93
CA LEU A 294 6.07 2.73 6.80
C LEU A 294 5.72 4.09 6.18
N ALA A 295 6.73 4.83 5.67
CA ALA A 295 6.50 6.11 5.01
C ALA A 295 5.59 5.97 3.78
N GLY A 296 5.75 4.90 3.00
CA GLY A 296 4.87 4.57 1.88
C GLY A 296 3.45 4.25 2.33
N ASP A 297 3.28 3.41 3.35
CA ASP A 297 1.98 3.06 3.91
C ASP A 297 1.28 4.30 4.53
N HIS A 298 2.05 5.19 5.20
CA HIS A 298 1.54 6.46 5.73
C HIS A 298 1.00 7.37 4.61
N LEU A 299 1.76 7.52 3.53
CA LEU A 299 1.38 8.36 2.39
C LEU A 299 0.14 7.83 1.66
N LYS A 300 0.05 6.51 1.48
CA LYS A 300 -1.13 5.85 0.88
C LYS A 300 -2.37 6.01 1.76
N SER A 301 -2.26 5.77 3.06
CA SER A 301 -3.37 5.98 4.00
C SER A 301 -3.77 7.45 4.11
N ALA A 302 -2.82 8.40 4.10
CA ALA A 302 -3.15 9.82 4.02
C ALA A 302 -3.93 10.15 2.77
N SER A 303 -3.57 9.55 1.63
CA SER A 303 -4.30 9.65 0.38
C SER A 303 -5.73 9.09 0.48
N ASP A 304 -5.90 7.86 1.02
CA ASP A 304 -7.21 7.22 1.14
C ASP A 304 -8.13 8.00 2.09
N LEU A 305 -7.60 8.44 3.21
CA LEU A 305 -8.31 9.28 4.16
C LEU A 305 -8.56 10.72 3.67
N GLY A 306 -7.89 11.16 2.61
CA GLY A 306 -7.98 12.53 2.10
C GLY A 306 -7.36 13.58 3.03
N ILE A 307 -6.27 13.24 3.71
CA ILE A 307 -5.49 14.17 4.50
C ILE A 307 -4.62 15.02 3.57
N PRO A 308 -4.67 16.36 3.66
CA PRO A 308 -3.79 17.23 2.91
C PRO A 308 -2.32 17.04 3.34
N LEU A 309 -1.57 16.24 2.59
CA LEU A 309 -0.20 15.87 2.90
C LEU A 309 0.66 15.83 1.63
N VAL A 310 1.87 16.34 1.75
CA VAL A 310 2.91 16.29 0.72
C VAL A 310 4.11 15.55 1.30
N GLY A 311 4.53 14.47 0.66
CA GLY A 311 5.77 13.77 1.00
C GLY A 311 6.99 14.50 0.42
N VAL A 312 8.10 14.47 1.16
CA VAL A 312 9.40 15.02 0.71
C VAL A 312 10.49 13.99 0.98
N GLY A 313 11.22 13.62 -0.05
CA GLY A 313 12.28 12.62 0.00
C GLY A 313 13.41 12.88 -0.98
N LEU A 314 14.29 11.90 -1.12
CA LEU A 314 15.38 11.91 -2.09
C LEU A 314 15.09 10.90 -3.20
N PHE A 315 15.47 11.24 -4.42
CA PHE A 315 15.50 10.30 -5.53
C PHE A 315 16.86 9.60 -5.52
N TYR A 316 16.85 8.28 -5.48
CA TYR A 316 18.07 7.48 -5.52
C TYR A 316 18.22 6.84 -6.90
N GLY A 317 19.17 7.34 -7.70
CA GLY A 317 19.37 6.90 -9.09
C GLY A 317 19.74 5.43 -9.25
N GLN A 318 20.42 4.83 -8.27
CA GLN A 318 20.73 3.40 -8.19
C GLN A 318 19.89 2.68 -7.13
N GLY A 319 19.06 3.41 -6.38
CA GLY A 319 18.20 2.86 -5.35
C GLY A 319 18.94 2.12 -4.24
N TYR A 320 18.41 0.96 -3.86
CA TYR A 320 19.08 -0.02 -3.01
C TYR A 320 19.46 -1.22 -3.88
N PHE A 321 20.55 -1.91 -3.55
CA PHE A 321 21.14 -2.96 -4.40
C PHE A 321 20.20 -4.13 -4.68
N ARG A 322 20.40 -4.79 -5.82
CA ARG A 322 19.88 -6.13 -6.09
C ARG A 322 20.81 -7.16 -5.47
N GLN A 323 20.20 -8.16 -4.85
CA GLN A 323 20.92 -9.22 -4.16
C GLN A 323 21.00 -10.47 -5.04
N HIS A 324 22.21 -11.00 -5.16
CA HIS A 324 22.49 -12.31 -5.70
C HIS A 324 23.28 -13.14 -4.71
N LEU A 325 23.10 -14.45 -4.71
CA LEU A 325 24.00 -15.35 -3.98
C LEU A 325 24.92 -16.05 -4.98
N ASP A 326 26.20 -16.08 -4.64
CA ASP A 326 27.20 -16.85 -5.40
C ASP A 326 27.06 -18.37 -5.16
N GLY A 327 27.94 -19.16 -5.82
CA GLY A 327 28.00 -20.61 -5.66
C GLY A 327 28.23 -21.08 -4.22
N ASN A 328 28.72 -20.23 -3.32
CA ASN A 328 28.98 -20.55 -1.90
C ASN A 328 27.87 -19.99 -0.98
N GLY A 329 26.83 -19.38 -1.50
CA GLY A 329 25.77 -18.75 -0.73
C GLY A 329 26.13 -17.38 -0.18
N TRP A 330 27.24 -16.77 -0.65
CA TRP A 330 27.65 -15.43 -0.24
C TRP A 330 26.87 -14.36 -0.99
N GLN A 331 26.41 -13.31 -0.28
CA GLN A 331 25.69 -12.21 -0.87
C GLN A 331 26.60 -11.32 -1.72
N LEU A 332 26.17 -11.07 -2.95
CA LEU A 332 26.72 -10.10 -3.89
C LEU A 332 25.72 -8.98 -4.12
N GLU A 333 26.23 -7.76 -4.28
CA GLU A 333 25.43 -6.55 -4.50
C GLU A 333 25.60 -6.04 -5.94
N GLU A 334 24.49 -5.87 -6.64
CA GLU A 334 24.43 -5.25 -7.95
C GLU A 334 23.63 -3.95 -7.88
N TYR A 335 24.20 -2.86 -8.38
CA TYR A 335 23.55 -1.55 -8.44
C TYR A 335 23.18 -1.22 -9.87
N LEU A 336 21.88 -1.09 -10.13
CA LEU A 336 21.35 -0.77 -11.44
C LEU A 336 20.95 0.71 -11.50
N GLN A 337 21.36 1.40 -12.58
CA GLN A 337 20.91 2.76 -12.82
C GLN A 337 19.45 2.77 -13.24
N THR A 338 18.62 3.50 -12.50
CA THR A 338 17.21 3.69 -12.82
C THR A 338 17.04 4.73 -13.91
N ASP A 339 16.34 4.39 -14.97
CA ASP A 339 15.91 5.33 -15.99
C ASP A 339 14.65 6.07 -15.52
N VAL A 340 14.79 7.37 -15.27
CA VAL A 340 13.71 8.23 -14.79
C VAL A 340 12.54 8.27 -15.79
N SER A 341 12.79 8.14 -17.09
CA SER A 341 11.73 8.12 -18.11
C SER A 341 10.78 6.92 -17.99
N GLN A 342 11.22 5.87 -17.28
CA GLN A 342 10.44 4.68 -16.98
C GLN A 342 9.74 4.73 -15.63
N LEU A 343 9.80 5.85 -14.94
CA LEU A 343 9.12 6.05 -13.67
C LEU A 343 7.89 6.98 -13.84
N PRO A 344 6.86 6.83 -13.00
CA PRO A 344 5.66 7.67 -13.05
C PRO A 344 5.92 9.06 -12.43
N MET A 345 7.05 9.68 -12.80
CA MET A 345 7.49 10.96 -12.26
C MET A 345 7.51 12.03 -13.35
N GLU A 346 7.31 13.28 -12.93
CA GLU A 346 7.43 14.46 -13.79
C GLU A 346 8.25 15.52 -13.05
N ALA A 347 8.84 16.46 -13.79
CA ALA A 347 9.50 17.60 -13.17
C ALA A 347 8.46 18.41 -12.37
N ALA A 348 8.79 18.72 -11.11
CA ALA A 348 7.97 19.61 -10.31
C ALA A 348 8.03 21.02 -10.90
N ILE A 349 6.88 21.70 -11.03
CA ILE A 349 6.79 23.03 -11.61
C ILE A 349 6.58 24.05 -10.50
N GLY A 350 7.38 25.10 -10.51
CA GLY A 350 7.32 26.21 -9.57
C GLY A 350 6.17 27.19 -9.87
N THR A 351 5.99 28.17 -8.99
CA THR A 351 4.99 29.23 -9.15
C THR A 351 5.30 30.16 -10.34
N ASP A 352 6.52 30.14 -10.83
CA ASP A 352 6.99 30.86 -12.03
C ASP A 352 6.75 30.07 -13.33
N GLY A 353 6.21 28.86 -13.25
CA GLY A 353 5.97 27.98 -14.38
C GLY A 353 7.20 27.21 -14.87
N ALA A 354 8.36 27.38 -14.24
CA ALA A 354 9.59 26.66 -14.58
C ALA A 354 9.77 25.38 -13.73
N PRO A 355 10.57 24.40 -14.21
CA PRO A 355 10.99 23.26 -13.39
C PRO A 355 11.73 23.71 -12.13
N VAL A 356 11.33 23.17 -10.98
CA VAL A 356 11.91 23.55 -9.70
C VAL A 356 13.35 23.05 -9.59
N MET A 357 14.26 24.00 -9.32
CA MET A 357 15.64 23.77 -8.93
C MET A 357 15.86 24.39 -7.56
N VAL A 358 16.47 23.63 -6.67
CA VAL A 358 16.89 24.14 -5.35
C VAL A 358 18.42 24.21 -5.27
N GLN A 359 18.90 25.16 -4.50
CA GLN A 359 20.34 25.35 -4.24
C GLN A 359 20.54 25.52 -2.73
N ILE A 360 21.62 24.93 -2.22
CA ILE A 360 22.01 24.99 -0.82
C ILE A 360 23.46 25.40 -0.75
N GLU A 361 23.75 26.48 -0.08
CA GLU A 361 25.10 27.02 0.12
C GLU A 361 25.80 26.28 1.24
N THR A 362 27.05 25.86 1.01
CA THR A 362 27.99 25.33 1.99
C THR A 362 29.32 26.09 1.92
N ARG A 363 30.22 25.91 2.89
CA ARG A 363 31.58 26.46 2.81
C ARG A 363 32.38 25.94 1.60
N GLY A 364 32.06 24.69 1.16
CA GLY A 364 32.71 24.04 0.03
C GLY A 364 32.09 24.35 -1.34
N GLY A 365 31.03 25.14 -1.41
CA GLY A 365 30.30 25.45 -2.65
C GLY A 365 28.80 25.21 -2.50
N ALA A 366 28.09 25.31 -3.63
CA ALA A 366 26.64 25.13 -3.65
C ALA A 366 26.24 23.74 -4.15
N ILE A 367 25.38 23.08 -3.40
CA ILE A 367 24.71 21.83 -3.80
C ILE A 367 23.40 22.19 -4.50
N ARG A 368 23.17 21.70 -5.69
CA ARG A 368 21.95 21.90 -6.47
C ARG A 368 21.18 20.60 -6.63
N ALA A 369 19.86 20.69 -6.69
CA ALA A 369 19.02 19.55 -7.04
C ALA A 369 17.79 20.00 -7.84
N LYS A 370 17.43 19.19 -8.83
CA LYS A 370 16.11 19.23 -9.46
C LYS A 370 15.10 18.50 -8.60
N VAL A 371 13.84 18.82 -8.76
CA VAL A 371 12.75 18.24 -7.98
C VAL A 371 11.82 17.46 -8.90
N TRP A 372 11.64 16.20 -8.60
CA TRP A 372 10.66 15.34 -9.25
C TRP A 372 9.38 15.29 -8.45
N ARG A 373 8.24 15.22 -9.12
CA ARG A 373 6.93 15.00 -8.53
C ARG A 373 6.39 13.64 -8.92
N LEU A 374 5.97 12.86 -7.93
CA LEU A 374 5.32 11.56 -8.06
C LEU A 374 3.92 11.62 -7.45
N LYS A 375 2.90 11.18 -8.18
CA LYS A 375 1.53 11.10 -7.70
C LYS A 375 1.27 9.80 -6.94
N VAL A 376 0.86 9.92 -5.68
CA VAL A 376 0.49 8.79 -4.80
C VAL A 376 -0.98 8.97 -4.38
N GLY A 377 -1.89 8.60 -5.27
CA GLY A 377 -3.30 8.92 -5.12
C GLY A 377 -3.54 10.43 -5.09
N ARG A 378 -4.09 10.95 -4.00
CA ARG A 378 -4.34 12.39 -3.76
C ARG A 378 -3.10 13.15 -3.29
N CYS A 379 -2.08 12.43 -2.80
CA CYS A 379 -0.87 13.03 -2.28
C CYS A 379 0.18 13.22 -3.38
N ASP A 380 1.00 14.27 -3.23
CA ASP A 380 2.23 14.43 -3.99
C ASP A 380 3.42 13.95 -3.15
N LEU A 381 4.39 13.33 -3.81
CA LEU A 381 5.72 13.06 -3.27
C LEU A 381 6.75 13.82 -4.09
N LEU A 382 7.49 14.69 -3.42
CA LEU A 382 8.60 15.44 -4.00
C LEU A 382 9.90 14.72 -3.72
N LEU A 383 10.67 14.47 -4.78
CA LEU A 383 11.93 13.75 -4.71
C LEU A 383 13.07 14.62 -5.25
N LEU A 384 14.03 14.93 -4.39
CA LEU A 384 15.19 15.74 -4.77
C LEU A 384 16.27 14.87 -5.40
N ASP A 385 16.83 15.34 -6.51
CA ASP A 385 17.84 14.64 -7.30
C ASP A 385 19.02 15.59 -7.58
N SER A 386 20.16 15.26 -6.98
CA SER A 386 21.38 16.06 -7.10
C SER A 386 22.16 15.80 -8.40
N ASN A 387 21.77 14.80 -9.20
CA ASN A 387 22.42 14.55 -10.49
C ASN A 387 21.99 15.60 -11.54
N VAL A 388 22.56 16.80 -11.40
CA VAL A 388 22.31 17.94 -12.26
C VAL A 388 23.60 18.54 -12.79
N GLU A 389 23.53 19.15 -13.95
CA GLU A 389 24.62 19.93 -14.52
C GLU A 389 24.96 21.12 -13.62
N GLY A 390 26.23 21.42 -13.44
CA GLY A 390 26.71 22.48 -12.56
C GLY A 390 26.99 22.07 -11.12
N ASN A 391 26.72 20.81 -10.72
CA ASN A 391 27.25 20.21 -9.51
C ASN A 391 28.63 19.59 -9.76
N ALA A 392 29.49 19.61 -8.74
CA ALA A 392 30.72 18.83 -8.72
C ALA A 392 30.41 17.32 -8.82
N PRO A 393 31.33 16.48 -9.34
CA PRO A 393 31.08 15.04 -9.49
C PRO A 393 30.59 14.37 -8.19
N GLU A 394 31.21 14.66 -7.04
CA GLU A 394 30.83 14.15 -5.74
C GLU A 394 29.42 14.58 -5.31
N ASP A 395 28.98 15.77 -5.69
CA ASP A 395 27.64 16.29 -5.42
C ASP A 395 26.59 15.62 -6.29
N ARG A 396 26.95 15.31 -7.53
CA ARG A 396 26.04 14.55 -8.43
C ARG A 396 25.77 13.14 -7.92
N GLU A 397 26.71 12.55 -7.18
CA GLU A 397 26.60 11.21 -6.61
C GLU A 397 25.85 11.17 -5.26
N LEU A 398 25.52 12.31 -4.66
CA LEU A 398 24.84 12.36 -3.34
C LEU A 398 23.52 11.58 -3.34
N THR A 399 22.78 11.61 -4.42
CA THR A 399 21.52 10.89 -4.57
C THR A 399 21.65 9.67 -5.49
N SER A 400 22.83 9.06 -5.61
CA SER A 400 22.99 7.83 -6.36
C SER A 400 22.48 6.62 -5.59
N ARG A 401 22.85 6.48 -4.31
CA ARG A 401 22.58 5.29 -3.48
C ARG A 401 21.98 5.65 -2.13
N LEU A 402 20.96 4.87 -1.76
CA LEU A 402 20.38 4.94 -0.42
C LEU A 402 21.35 4.30 0.60
N TYR A 403 21.64 5.02 1.67
CA TYR A 403 22.59 4.62 2.74
C TYR A 403 24.02 4.33 2.24
N GLY A 404 24.43 4.98 1.15
CA GLY A 404 25.80 4.94 0.65
C GLY A 404 26.68 6.03 1.29
N GLY A 405 28.01 5.83 1.23
CA GLY A 405 29.01 6.82 1.64
C GLY A 405 29.32 6.87 3.14
N ASP A 406 30.11 7.86 3.51
CA ASP A 406 30.57 8.15 4.88
C ASP A 406 29.72 9.24 5.54
N GLY A 407 30.18 9.74 6.72
CA GLY A 407 29.50 10.81 7.44
C GLY A 407 29.38 12.12 6.66
N ARG A 408 30.33 12.42 5.76
CA ARG A 408 30.29 13.61 4.89
C ARG A 408 29.17 13.49 3.83
N VAL A 409 29.04 12.35 3.20
CA VAL A 409 27.93 12.10 2.27
C VAL A 409 26.61 12.15 3.02
N ARG A 410 26.58 11.57 4.23
CA ARG A 410 25.37 11.51 5.05
C ARG A 410 24.85 12.89 5.43
N VAL A 411 25.69 13.77 5.99
CA VAL A 411 25.26 15.13 6.38
C VAL A 411 24.74 15.92 5.17
N ARG A 412 25.36 15.74 3.99
CA ARG A 412 24.96 16.41 2.75
C ARG A 412 23.64 15.87 2.21
N GLN A 413 23.38 14.56 2.31
CA GLN A 413 22.05 13.99 1.98
C GLN A 413 20.97 14.55 2.91
N GLU A 414 21.24 14.65 4.21
CA GLU A 414 20.28 15.19 5.18
C GLU A 414 20.07 16.70 5.02
N LEU A 415 21.10 17.42 4.65
CA LEU A 415 21.00 18.84 4.28
C LEU A 415 20.13 19.02 3.04
N LEU A 416 20.35 18.19 2.02
CA LEU A 416 19.55 18.20 0.81
C LEU A 416 18.07 17.87 1.09
N LEU A 417 17.83 16.81 1.87
CA LEU A 417 16.48 16.41 2.27
C LEU A 417 15.77 17.50 3.07
N GLY A 418 16.42 18.04 4.10
CA GLY A 418 15.81 19.01 5.01
C GLY A 418 15.71 20.40 4.40
N VAL A 419 16.84 21.04 4.16
CA VAL A 419 16.90 22.42 3.64
C VAL A 419 16.39 22.47 2.21
N GLY A 420 16.90 21.58 1.33
CA GLY A 420 16.47 21.53 -0.07
C GLY A 420 14.99 21.18 -0.20
N GLY A 421 14.49 20.22 0.58
CA GLY A 421 13.10 19.83 0.58
C GLY A 421 12.15 20.96 1.01
N PHE A 422 12.51 21.73 2.04
CA PHE A 422 11.70 22.89 2.46
C PHE A 422 11.71 23.98 1.38
N ARG A 423 12.87 24.28 0.77
CA ARG A 423 12.97 25.22 -0.35
C ARG A 423 12.16 24.78 -1.55
N ALA A 424 12.10 23.49 -1.86
CA ALA A 424 11.29 22.93 -2.93
C ALA A 424 9.78 23.18 -2.70
N LEU A 425 9.28 22.96 -1.49
CA LEU A 425 7.90 23.26 -1.12
C LEU A 425 7.59 24.75 -1.35
N ARG A 426 8.46 25.65 -0.89
CA ARG A 426 8.29 27.11 -1.06
C ARG A 426 8.29 27.51 -2.54
N ALA A 427 9.18 26.96 -3.35
CA ALA A 427 9.26 27.23 -4.80
C ALA A 427 7.98 26.80 -5.53
N MET A 428 7.32 25.73 -5.06
CA MET A 428 6.03 25.28 -5.57
C MET A 428 4.82 26.04 -4.99
N GLY A 429 5.04 27.05 -4.15
CA GLY A 429 3.97 27.79 -3.49
C GLY A 429 3.29 27.05 -2.34
N VAL A 430 3.87 25.94 -1.88
CA VAL A 430 3.35 25.17 -0.75
C VAL A 430 3.91 25.74 0.55
N THR A 431 3.03 26.24 1.41
CA THR A 431 3.37 26.67 2.77
C THR A 431 2.83 25.64 3.75
N PRO A 432 3.67 24.75 4.29
CA PRO A 432 3.20 23.74 5.22
C PRO A 432 2.66 24.34 6.52
N GLY A 433 1.60 23.76 7.06
CA GLY A 433 1.11 24.05 8.40
C GLY A 433 1.71 23.17 9.49
N VAL A 434 2.27 22.03 9.05
CA VAL A 434 2.93 21.06 9.91
C VAL A 434 4.15 20.48 9.18
N LEU A 435 5.28 20.41 9.87
CA LEU A 435 6.46 19.65 9.44
C LEU A 435 6.50 18.35 10.24
N HIS A 436 6.34 17.21 9.57
CA HIS A 436 6.52 15.91 10.21
C HIS A 436 7.88 15.33 9.81
N LEU A 437 8.76 15.22 10.76
CA LEU A 437 10.08 14.62 10.62
C LEU A 437 10.00 13.12 10.93
N ASN A 438 10.12 12.29 9.91
CA ASN A 438 10.16 10.84 10.04
C ASN A 438 11.60 10.38 10.24
N GLU A 439 12.06 10.32 11.48
CA GLU A 439 13.43 10.15 11.97
C GLU A 439 14.28 11.45 11.86
N GLY A 440 15.50 11.41 12.42
CA GLY A 440 16.44 12.53 12.47
C GLY A 440 16.89 13.05 11.11
N HIS A 441 16.92 12.21 10.10
CA HIS A 441 17.48 12.47 8.76
C HIS A 441 16.99 13.79 8.09
N SER A 442 15.84 14.29 8.48
CA SER A 442 15.23 15.50 7.92
C SER A 442 15.27 16.70 8.89
N GLY A 443 15.97 16.59 10.00
CA GLY A 443 15.99 17.60 11.07
C GLY A 443 16.36 19.01 10.60
N PHE A 444 17.23 19.15 9.60
CA PHE A 444 17.62 20.45 9.04
C PHE A 444 16.46 21.21 8.36
N ALA A 445 15.35 20.55 8.05
CA ALA A 445 14.15 21.24 7.56
C ALA A 445 13.61 22.25 8.57
N VAL A 446 13.76 21.99 9.86
CA VAL A 446 13.33 22.92 10.92
C VAL A 446 14.17 24.20 10.92
N LEU A 447 15.50 24.09 10.71
CA LEU A 447 16.40 25.25 10.67
C LEU A 447 16.06 26.14 9.46
N GLU A 448 15.80 25.56 8.29
CA GLU A 448 15.38 26.30 7.10
C GLU A 448 14.00 26.93 7.27
N ALA A 449 13.07 26.26 7.92
CA ALA A 449 11.76 26.81 8.25
C ALA A 449 11.89 28.00 9.21
N ILE A 450 12.79 27.93 10.19
CA ILE A 450 13.11 29.06 11.10
C ILE A 450 13.69 30.24 10.30
N ARG A 451 14.68 29.98 9.43
CA ARG A 451 15.27 31.03 8.56
C ARG A 451 14.20 31.70 7.67
N SER A 452 13.36 30.90 7.03
CA SER A 452 12.28 31.42 6.21
C SER A 452 11.32 32.30 7.03
N ARG A 453 10.95 31.85 8.24
CA ARG A 453 10.07 32.58 9.14
C ARG A 453 10.71 33.90 9.60
N MET A 454 12.02 33.90 9.90
CA MET A 454 12.76 35.13 10.25
C MET A 454 12.68 36.16 9.11
N GLN A 455 12.85 35.71 7.87
CA GLN A 455 12.78 36.58 6.69
C GLN A 455 11.36 37.08 6.40
N ASP A 456 10.37 36.19 6.45
CA ASP A 456 8.98 36.49 6.12
C ASP A 456 8.36 37.49 7.12
N GLU A 457 8.74 37.39 8.42
CA GLU A 457 8.15 38.16 9.51
C GLU A 457 9.07 39.25 10.10
N GLY A 458 10.34 39.31 9.72
CA GLY A 458 11.32 40.29 10.23
C GLY A 458 11.65 40.11 11.72
N ILE A 459 11.65 38.87 12.23
CA ILE A 459 11.87 38.52 13.64
C ILE A 459 13.20 37.78 13.86
N GLY A 460 13.72 37.82 15.07
CA GLY A 460 14.95 37.09 15.45
C GLY A 460 14.74 35.58 15.62
N PHE A 461 15.88 34.86 15.73
CA PHE A 461 15.92 33.41 15.81
C PHE A 461 15.00 32.82 16.91
N ASP A 462 15.09 33.29 18.14
CA ASP A 462 14.34 32.72 19.26
C ASP A 462 12.81 32.81 19.07
N ALA A 463 12.35 33.94 18.53
CA ALA A 463 10.94 34.16 18.23
C ALA A 463 10.47 33.25 17.09
N ALA A 464 11.28 33.13 16.02
CA ALA A 464 11.00 32.27 14.90
C ALA A 464 11.04 30.77 15.30
N ALA A 465 12.06 30.34 16.05
CA ALA A 465 12.20 28.98 16.58
C ALA A 465 11.02 28.60 17.47
N THR A 466 10.56 29.50 18.35
CA THR A 466 9.39 29.28 19.18
C THR A 466 8.11 29.09 18.36
N ARG A 467 7.95 29.81 17.25
CA ARG A 467 6.77 29.67 16.36
C ARG A 467 6.85 28.40 15.54
N VAL A 468 7.99 28.13 14.90
CA VAL A 468 8.18 26.95 14.04
C VAL A 468 8.09 25.66 14.83
N SER A 469 8.71 25.58 16.02
CA SER A 469 8.65 24.35 16.84
C SER A 469 7.23 23.93 17.22
N ARG A 470 6.28 24.84 17.27
CA ARG A 470 4.85 24.52 17.48
C ARG A 470 4.21 23.79 16.30
N GLU A 471 4.78 23.93 15.12
CA GLU A 471 4.32 23.34 13.86
C GLU A 471 5.09 22.03 13.52
N VAL A 472 6.08 21.63 14.34
CA VAL A 472 6.94 20.46 14.09
C VAL A 472 6.49 19.25 14.91
N ILE A 473 6.40 18.09 14.24
CA ILE A 473 6.21 16.77 14.83
C ILE A 473 7.43 15.93 14.51
N PHE A 474 7.98 15.23 15.50
CA PHE A 474 9.12 14.36 15.35
C PHE A 474 8.76 12.92 15.70
N THR A 475 9.07 11.96 14.83
CA THR A 475 8.90 10.53 15.09
C THR A 475 10.25 9.82 15.05
N THR A 476 10.64 9.18 16.17
CA THR A 476 11.84 8.35 16.22
C THR A 476 11.50 6.87 15.97
N HIS A 477 12.38 6.19 15.24
CA HIS A 477 12.27 4.76 14.90
C HIS A 477 13.45 3.94 15.44
N THR A 478 14.39 4.57 16.09
CA THR A 478 15.67 3.98 16.46
C THR A 478 15.74 3.72 17.96
N PRO A 479 15.80 2.42 18.39
CA PRO A 479 15.77 2.07 19.81
C PRO A 479 17.16 1.94 20.44
N VAL A 480 18.23 2.37 19.74
CA VAL A 480 19.62 2.26 20.21
C VAL A 480 20.41 3.53 19.95
N PRO A 481 21.26 3.99 20.91
CA PRO A 481 22.02 5.24 20.77
C PRO A 481 22.92 5.29 19.53
N ALA A 482 23.55 4.18 19.17
CA ALA A 482 24.46 4.09 18.03
C ALA A 482 23.77 4.19 16.64
N GLY A 483 22.45 4.13 16.58
CA GLY A 483 21.69 4.23 15.34
C GLY A 483 21.25 5.65 15.00
N HIS A 484 21.58 6.65 15.83
CA HIS A 484 21.24 8.06 15.58
C HIS A 484 22.39 8.76 14.90
N ASP A 485 22.11 9.50 13.82
CA ASP A 485 23.14 10.24 13.09
C ASP A 485 23.73 11.36 13.97
N ARG A 486 25.08 11.38 14.04
CA ARG A 486 25.87 12.33 14.79
C ARG A 486 27.00 12.87 13.90
N PHE A 487 27.22 14.18 13.95
CA PHE A 487 28.19 14.87 13.12
C PHE A 487 29.12 15.74 13.95
N GLY A 488 30.41 15.62 13.72
CA GLY A 488 31.41 16.45 14.39
C GLY A 488 31.26 17.93 14.07
N ALA A 489 31.72 18.78 14.96
CA ALA A 489 31.59 20.23 14.88
C ALA A 489 32.17 20.83 13.59
N ASP A 490 33.33 20.34 13.12
CA ASP A 490 33.94 20.79 11.88
C ASP A 490 33.07 20.48 10.65
N LEU A 491 32.47 19.30 10.62
CA LEU A 491 31.58 18.87 9.55
C LEU A 491 30.27 19.71 9.51
N ILE A 492 29.74 20.02 10.67
CA ILE A 492 28.59 20.91 10.81
C ILE A 492 28.94 22.33 10.33
N GLU A 493 30.10 22.90 10.74
CA GLU A 493 30.49 24.25 10.28
C GLU A 493 30.76 24.30 8.78
N GLU A 494 31.38 23.26 8.22
CA GLU A 494 31.61 23.16 6.77
C GLU A 494 30.31 23.20 5.97
N HIS A 495 29.29 22.48 6.41
CA HIS A 495 28.07 22.30 5.62
C HIS A 495 26.93 23.24 6.00
N LEU A 496 26.82 23.62 7.27
CA LEU A 496 25.75 24.49 7.75
C LEU A 496 26.23 25.92 8.08
N GLY A 497 27.52 26.24 7.94
CA GLY A 497 28.05 27.56 8.23
C GLY A 497 27.28 28.72 7.61
N PRO A 498 27.02 28.73 6.29
CA PRO A 498 26.20 29.77 5.66
C PRO A 498 24.76 29.84 6.22
N LEU A 499 24.13 28.72 6.50
CA LEU A 499 22.78 28.67 7.12
C LEU A 499 22.84 29.23 8.53
N ARG A 500 23.85 28.83 9.34
CA ARG A 500 24.09 29.33 10.70
C ARG A 500 24.18 30.86 10.73
N GLU A 501 24.98 31.42 9.81
CA GLU A 501 25.14 32.88 9.68
C GLU A 501 23.81 33.58 9.36
N SER A 502 23.03 32.98 8.46
CA SER A 502 21.71 33.53 8.11
C SER A 502 20.68 33.42 9.24
N LEU A 503 20.89 32.50 10.19
CA LEU A 503 20.12 32.40 11.44
C LEU A 503 20.60 33.33 12.54
N GLY A 504 21.74 34.01 12.36
CA GLY A 504 22.36 34.90 13.35
C GLY A 504 22.93 34.15 14.58
N LEU A 505 23.30 32.87 14.40
CA LEU A 505 23.82 32.03 15.49
C LEU A 505 25.34 32.01 15.52
N SER A 506 25.93 31.95 16.73
CA SER A 506 27.34 31.54 16.89
C SER A 506 27.51 30.05 16.56
N HIS A 507 28.75 29.60 16.39
CA HIS A 507 29.06 28.18 16.21
C HIS A 507 28.51 27.34 17.36
N GLU A 508 28.84 27.77 18.62
CA GLU A 508 28.36 27.10 19.84
C GLU A 508 26.85 27.12 19.94
N GLY A 509 26.20 28.20 19.49
CA GLY A 509 24.75 28.33 19.47
C GLY A 509 24.09 27.32 18.55
N LEU A 510 24.67 27.09 17.36
CA LEU A 510 24.18 26.03 16.47
C LEU A 510 24.43 24.65 17.07
N MET A 511 25.65 24.36 17.54
CA MET A 511 25.99 23.06 18.13
C MET A 511 25.09 22.73 19.33
N ALA A 512 24.80 23.69 20.17
CA ALA A 512 23.93 23.52 21.35
C ALA A 512 22.53 23.00 21.02
N ILE A 513 22.03 23.26 19.82
CA ILE A 513 20.72 22.77 19.38
C ILE A 513 20.74 21.23 19.19
N GLY A 514 21.85 20.66 18.71
CA GLY A 514 22.02 19.22 18.48
C GLY A 514 22.72 18.46 19.62
N GLN A 515 23.15 19.09 20.71
CA GLN A 515 23.86 18.44 21.82
C GLN A 515 22.92 18.16 23.00
N GLU A 516 23.07 17.02 23.67
CA GLU A 516 22.35 16.73 24.92
C GLU A 516 22.84 17.66 26.03
N HIS A 517 24.17 17.81 26.15
CA HIS A 517 24.84 18.62 27.14
C HIS A 517 25.69 19.68 26.43
N PRO A 518 25.13 20.86 26.11
CA PRO A 518 25.86 21.94 25.44
C PRO A 518 27.15 22.32 26.17
N GLY A 519 28.22 22.46 25.41
CA GLY A 519 29.53 22.85 25.95
C GLY A 519 30.47 21.70 26.36
N ASN A 520 30.00 20.44 26.28
CA ASN A 520 30.82 19.26 26.62
C ASN A 520 31.61 18.68 25.42
N GLY A 521 31.62 19.34 24.26
CA GLY A 521 32.29 18.85 23.06
C GLY A 521 31.62 17.66 22.39
N GLU A 522 30.34 17.42 22.67
CA GLU A 522 29.54 16.39 22.03
C GLU A 522 29.29 16.69 20.53
N ASP A 523 29.24 15.65 19.73
CA ASP A 523 28.81 15.75 18.35
C ASP A 523 27.35 16.27 18.23
N PHE A 524 27.04 16.89 17.10
CA PHE A 524 25.68 17.30 16.75
C PHE A 524 24.81 16.10 16.41
N CYS A 525 23.79 15.82 17.22
CA CYS A 525 22.86 14.70 17.05
C CYS A 525 21.55 15.17 16.39
N MET A 526 21.20 14.56 15.26
CA MET A 526 19.98 14.91 14.51
C MET A 526 18.71 14.61 15.30
N THR A 527 18.69 13.56 16.11
CA THR A 527 17.53 13.24 16.97
C THR A 527 17.36 14.27 18.09
N VAL A 528 18.47 14.76 18.67
CA VAL A 528 18.42 15.82 19.68
C VAL A 528 17.84 17.12 19.09
N LEU A 529 18.27 17.48 17.87
CA LEU A 529 17.68 18.59 17.12
C LEU A 529 16.16 18.41 16.99
N GLY A 530 15.70 17.24 16.52
CA GLY A 530 14.29 16.92 16.39
C GLY A 530 13.51 17.01 17.72
N LEU A 531 14.08 16.45 18.80
CA LEU A 531 13.46 16.48 20.14
C LEU A 531 13.36 17.88 20.73
N LYS A 532 14.39 18.72 20.53
CA LYS A 532 14.43 20.10 21.07
C LYS A 532 13.51 21.06 20.32
N LEU A 533 13.39 20.91 19.00
CA LEU A 533 12.66 21.84 18.15
C LEU A 533 11.31 21.30 17.66
N SER A 534 10.74 20.27 18.30
CA SER A 534 9.40 19.80 18.00
C SER A 534 8.40 20.14 19.10
N ARG A 535 7.14 20.38 18.69
CA ARG A 535 5.99 20.47 19.58
C ARG A 535 5.76 19.16 20.33
N ARG A 536 5.85 18.06 19.58
CA ARG A 536 5.60 16.71 20.04
C ARG A 536 6.56 15.73 19.37
N ALA A 537 7.11 14.87 20.20
CA ALA A 537 7.85 13.71 19.73
C ALA A 537 7.11 12.43 20.08
N ASN A 538 7.20 11.42 19.22
CA ASN A 538 6.64 10.11 19.48
C ASN A 538 7.53 8.97 18.97
N ALA A 539 7.43 7.85 19.69
CA ALA A 539 7.94 6.55 19.32
C ALA A 539 6.87 5.74 18.55
N VAL A 540 7.24 4.59 18.05
CA VAL A 540 6.43 3.80 17.11
C VAL A 540 5.83 2.51 17.68
N SER A 541 5.94 2.32 19.00
CA SER A 541 5.23 1.34 19.82
C SER A 541 5.25 1.80 21.28
N ALA A 542 4.42 1.20 22.13
CA ALA A 542 4.37 1.51 23.56
C ALA A 542 5.74 1.26 24.23
N LEU A 543 6.31 0.06 24.00
CA LEU A 543 7.63 -0.31 24.55
C LEU A 543 8.74 0.61 24.03
N HIS A 544 8.72 0.95 22.72
CA HIS A 544 9.70 1.89 22.18
C HIS A 544 9.58 3.28 22.81
N GLY A 545 8.37 3.69 23.22
CA GLY A 545 8.17 4.92 23.96
C GLY A 545 8.88 4.91 25.32
N GLU A 546 8.84 3.79 26.04
CA GLU A 546 9.57 3.61 27.30
C GLU A 546 11.07 3.67 27.08
N VAL A 547 11.59 2.87 26.13
CA VAL A 547 13.03 2.84 25.78
C VAL A 547 13.52 4.21 25.32
N SER A 548 12.73 4.95 24.54
CA SER A 548 13.13 6.28 24.06
C SER A 548 13.15 7.32 25.18
N ARG A 549 12.22 7.27 26.12
CA ARG A 549 12.24 8.18 27.28
C ARG A 549 13.44 7.92 28.19
N GLU A 550 13.78 6.66 28.42
CA GLU A 550 14.98 6.27 29.16
C GLU A 550 16.24 6.74 28.43
N MET A 551 16.37 6.49 27.15
CA MET A 551 17.53 6.85 26.30
C MET A 551 17.80 8.36 26.32
N TRP A 552 16.75 9.18 26.27
CA TRP A 552 16.82 10.65 26.16
C TRP A 552 16.54 11.37 27.48
N ALA A 553 16.63 10.66 28.63
CA ALA A 553 16.43 11.24 29.96
C ALA A 553 17.42 12.39 30.26
N GLY A 554 18.63 12.34 29.66
CA GLY A 554 19.66 13.39 29.79
C GLY A 554 19.22 14.75 29.27
N LEU A 555 18.25 14.84 28.36
CA LEU A 555 17.71 16.12 27.87
C LEU A 555 16.95 16.91 28.95
N ARG A 556 16.60 16.30 30.10
CA ARG A 556 15.88 16.91 31.21
C ARG A 556 16.44 16.41 32.56
N PRO A 557 17.70 16.73 32.87
CA PRO A 557 18.36 16.24 34.07
C PRO A 557 17.57 16.64 35.34
N GLY A 558 17.45 15.70 36.26
CA GLY A 558 16.75 15.90 37.54
C GLY A 558 15.22 15.84 37.50
N LYS A 559 14.63 15.48 36.34
CA LYS A 559 13.19 15.22 36.20
C LYS A 559 12.96 13.73 35.96
N SER A 560 11.71 13.25 36.23
CA SER A 560 11.33 11.87 35.93
C SER A 560 11.36 11.60 34.41
N GLU A 561 11.49 10.33 34.01
CA GLU A 561 11.43 9.90 32.61
C GLU A 561 10.20 10.42 31.88
N GLU A 562 9.05 10.49 32.57
CA GLU A 562 7.80 11.03 32.02
C GLU A 562 7.90 12.52 31.65
N ALA A 563 8.86 13.26 32.20
CA ALA A 563 9.12 14.64 31.81
C ALA A 563 9.75 14.77 30.43
N VAL A 564 10.33 13.69 29.88
CA VAL A 564 10.75 13.61 28.48
C VAL A 564 9.48 13.38 27.66
N ARG A 565 9.04 14.41 26.94
CA ARG A 565 7.75 14.42 26.21
C ARG A 565 7.78 13.57 24.93
N ILE A 566 8.11 12.28 25.05
CA ILE A 566 8.03 11.30 23.97
C ILE A 566 6.83 10.41 24.25
N GLY A 567 5.77 10.60 23.46
CA GLY A 567 4.61 9.71 23.46
C GLY A 567 4.86 8.49 22.54
N HIS A 568 3.77 7.76 22.21
CA HIS A 568 3.83 6.78 21.13
C HIS A 568 2.57 6.82 20.27
N ILE A 569 2.75 6.49 19.01
CA ILE A 569 1.68 6.12 18.06
C ILE A 569 2.19 4.86 17.39
N THR A 570 1.58 3.72 17.75
CA THR A 570 2.04 2.43 17.25
C THR A 570 1.83 2.33 15.75
N ASN A 571 2.86 1.87 15.04
CA ASN A 571 2.82 1.70 13.59
C ASN A 571 1.67 0.79 13.16
N GLY A 572 1.17 1.04 11.96
CA GLY A 572 0.18 0.23 11.26
C GLY A 572 0.57 0.03 9.79
N VAL A 573 -0.14 -0.84 9.10
CA VAL A 573 0.10 -1.18 7.70
C VAL A 573 -1.08 -0.79 6.83
N HIS A 574 -0.81 -0.38 5.60
CA HIS A 574 -1.85 0.00 4.63
C HIS A 574 -2.55 -1.26 4.11
N VAL A 575 -3.78 -1.49 4.58
CA VAL A 575 -4.53 -2.73 4.33
C VAL A 575 -4.62 -3.08 2.84
N PRO A 576 -5.04 -2.17 1.93
CA PRO A 576 -5.18 -2.51 0.51
C PRO A 576 -3.87 -2.93 -0.18
N THR A 577 -2.71 -2.45 0.30
CA THR A 577 -1.40 -2.84 -0.26
C THR A 577 -1.02 -4.28 0.08
N TRP A 578 -1.36 -4.75 1.28
CA TRP A 578 -0.84 -6.02 1.83
C TRP A 578 -1.86 -7.15 1.85
N LEU A 579 -3.16 -6.83 1.78
CA LEU A 579 -4.24 -7.80 1.76
C LEU A 579 -4.30 -8.51 0.40
N ALA A 580 -4.37 -9.84 0.46
CA ALA A 580 -4.55 -10.65 -0.76
C ALA A 580 -5.95 -10.48 -1.35
N PRO A 581 -6.10 -10.46 -2.68
CA PRO A 581 -7.41 -10.34 -3.32
C PRO A 581 -8.43 -11.41 -2.90
N GLN A 582 -7.96 -12.64 -2.59
CA GLN A 582 -8.82 -13.73 -2.11
C GLN A 582 -9.39 -13.43 -0.72
N MET A 583 -8.53 -12.94 0.20
CA MET A 583 -8.97 -12.53 1.54
C MET A 583 -9.85 -11.27 1.48
N SER A 584 -9.55 -10.32 0.59
CA SER A 584 -10.42 -9.14 0.40
C SER A 584 -11.83 -9.55 0.00
N ARG A 585 -11.97 -10.47 -0.96
CA ARG A 585 -13.28 -11.01 -1.35
C ARG A 585 -14.01 -11.76 -0.22
N LEU A 586 -13.25 -12.44 0.64
CA LEU A 586 -13.81 -13.05 1.85
C LEU A 586 -14.37 -11.98 2.80
N TYR A 587 -13.59 -10.93 3.02
CA TYR A 587 -13.99 -9.82 3.89
C TYR A 587 -15.16 -9.01 3.30
N ASP A 588 -15.21 -8.80 1.99
CA ASP A 588 -16.33 -8.14 1.31
C ASP A 588 -17.70 -8.84 1.60
N ARG A 589 -17.67 -10.17 1.73
CA ARG A 589 -18.89 -10.95 2.02
C ARG A 589 -19.28 -10.92 3.50
N HIS A 590 -18.33 -10.83 4.41
CA HIS A 590 -18.58 -11.09 5.83
C HIS A 590 -18.41 -9.86 6.74
N LEU A 591 -17.57 -8.87 6.37
CA LEU A 591 -17.42 -7.65 7.15
C LEU A 591 -18.43 -6.55 6.77
N GLY A 592 -19.20 -6.77 5.69
CA GLY A 592 -20.22 -5.84 5.21
C GLY A 592 -19.72 -4.85 4.16
N ALA A 593 -20.68 -4.26 3.42
CA ALA A 593 -20.39 -3.28 2.39
C ALA A 593 -19.69 -2.05 2.98
N GLY A 594 -18.62 -1.58 2.33
CA GLY A 594 -17.85 -0.40 2.78
C GLY A 594 -16.91 -0.63 3.96
N TRP A 595 -16.62 -1.89 4.33
CA TRP A 595 -15.68 -2.19 5.41
C TRP A 595 -14.30 -1.54 5.21
N HIS A 596 -13.87 -1.34 3.97
CA HIS A 596 -12.61 -0.67 3.64
C HIS A 596 -12.53 0.76 4.21
N GLU A 597 -13.64 1.53 4.13
CA GLU A 597 -13.71 2.90 4.64
C GLU A 597 -13.73 2.95 6.18
N HIS A 598 -14.06 1.83 6.83
CA HIS A 598 -14.19 1.67 8.27
C HIS A 598 -13.19 0.66 8.85
N SER A 599 -12.14 0.34 8.11
CA SER A 599 -11.15 -0.69 8.47
C SER A 599 -10.41 -0.39 9.79
N ALA A 600 -10.40 0.86 10.23
CA ALA A 600 -9.84 1.29 11.54
C ALA A 600 -10.81 1.10 12.71
N GLU A 601 -12.03 0.60 12.50
CA GLU A 601 -13.03 0.41 13.55
C GLU A 601 -13.11 -1.05 14.01
N ALA A 602 -12.95 -1.29 15.31
CA ALA A 602 -12.94 -2.66 15.89
C ALA A 602 -14.20 -3.47 15.54
N ARG A 603 -15.38 -2.81 15.58
CA ARG A 603 -16.69 -3.46 15.35
C ARG A 603 -16.81 -4.11 13.96
N ILE A 604 -16.13 -3.55 12.97
CA ILE A 604 -16.16 -4.09 11.60
C ILE A 604 -15.55 -5.49 11.55
N TRP A 605 -14.44 -5.68 12.26
CA TRP A 605 -13.71 -6.95 12.28
C TRP A 605 -14.38 -8.04 13.14
N GLU A 606 -15.43 -7.71 13.90
CA GLU A 606 -16.25 -8.72 14.60
C GLU A 606 -16.93 -9.67 13.61
N GLY A 607 -17.23 -9.20 12.40
CA GLY A 607 -17.81 -10.01 11.33
C GLY A 607 -16.99 -11.23 10.93
N ILE A 608 -15.68 -11.27 11.25
CA ILE A 608 -14.81 -12.43 10.97
C ILE A 608 -15.27 -13.71 11.69
N GLU A 609 -15.94 -13.58 12.83
CA GLU A 609 -16.46 -14.73 13.58
C GLU A 609 -17.56 -15.48 12.81
N ASN A 610 -18.23 -14.81 11.88
CA ASN A 610 -19.30 -15.38 11.04
C ASN A 610 -18.77 -16.07 9.78
N VAL A 611 -17.48 -15.97 9.50
CA VAL A 611 -16.85 -16.66 8.36
C VAL A 611 -16.85 -18.16 8.65
N ASP A 612 -17.29 -18.97 7.67
CA ASP A 612 -17.17 -20.42 7.77
C ASP A 612 -15.70 -20.84 7.93
N ASP A 613 -15.43 -21.80 8.81
CA ASP A 613 -14.07 -22.26 9.09
C ASP A 613 -13.42 -22.88 7.86
N GLY A 614 -14.17 -23.67 7.09
CA GLY A 614 -13.69 -24.28 5.85
C GLY A 614 -13.36 -23.24 4.81
N GLU A 615 -14.23 -22.21 4.61
CA GLU A 615 -14.00 -21.13 3.67
C GLU A 615 -12.74 -20.33 4.00
N LEU A 616 -12.51 -20.00 5.29
CA LEU A 616 -11.30 -19.30 5.71
C LEU A 616 -10.05 -20.15 5.48
N TRP A 617 -10.14 -21.44 5.85
CA TRP A 617 -9.02 -22.36 5.70
C TRP A 617 -8.64 -22.61 4.24
N GLU A 618 -9.62 -22.86 3.37
CA GLU A 618 -9.40 -23.06 1.93
C GLU A 618 -8.81 -21.81 1.27
N THR A 619 -9.30 -20.62 1.66
CA THR A 619 -8.74 -19.34 1.19
C THR A 619 -7.27 -19.23 1.57
N HIS A 620 -6.92 -19.54 2.83
CA HIS A 620 -5.53 -19.52 3.29
C HIS A 620 -4.66 -20.55 2.56
N LEU A 621 -5.13 -21.79 2.37
CA LEU A 621 -4.41 -22.82 1.59
C LEU A 621 -4.17 -22.41 0.14
N SER A 622 -5.13 -21.72 -0.49
CA SER A 622 -4.97 -21.14 -1.83
C SER A 622 -3.84 -20.12 -1.87
N LEU A 623 -3.75 -19.24 -0.87
CA LEU A 623 -2.68 -18.26 -0.75
C LEU A 623 -1.32 -18.91 -0.50
N LYS A 624 -1.27 -19.94 0.34
CA LYS A 624 -0.07 -20.73 0.57
C LYS A 624 0.41 -21.41 -0.71
N SER A 625 -0.47 -22.03 -1.47
CA SER A 625 -0.11 -22.63 -2.77
C SER A 625 0.50 -21.61 -3.73
N ARG A 626 -0.06 -20.41 -3.80
CA ARG A 626 0.50 -19.30 -4.61
C ARG A 626 1.89 -18.88 -4.14
N LEU A 627 2.12 -18.83 -2.83
CA LEU A 627 3.44 -18.55 -2.27
C LEU A 627 4.43 -19.65 -2.68
N LEU A 628 4.08 -20.94 -2.53
CA LEU A 628 4.97 -22.05 -2.85
C LEU A 628 5.33 -22.04 -4.35
N ASP A 629 4.36 -21.79 -5.23
CA ASP A 629 4.61 -21.68 -6.66
C ASP A 629 5.51 -20.48 -7.00
N PHE A 630 5.35 -19.36 -6.31
CA PHE A 630 6.24 -18.21 -6.45
C PHE A 630 7.66 -18.56 -6.00
N VAL A 631 7.82 -19.17 -4.82
CA VAL A 631 9.11 -19.56 -4.25
C VAL A 631 9.85 -20.54 -5.17
N ARG A 632 9.14 -21.55 -5.68
CA ARG A 632 9.71 -22.55 -6.60
C ARG A 632 10.22 -21.93 -7.89
N ARG A 633 9.43 -21.05 -8.54
CA ARG A 633 9.87 -20.32 -9.72
C ARG A 633 11.11 -19.48 -9.45
N ARG A 634 11.10 -18.71 -8.35
CA ARG A 634 12.25 -17.88 -7.97
C ARG A 634 13.49 -18.74 -7.70
N ALA A 635 13.34 -19.88 -7.05
CA ALA A 635 14.43 -20.80 -6.79
C ALA A 635 15.01 -21.39 -8.11
N MET A 636 14.15 -21.72 -9.07
CA MET A 636 14.58 -22.18 -10.40
C MET A 636 15.32 -21.07 -11.17
N ASP A 637 14.78 -19.85 -11.21
CA ASP A 637 15.42 -18.68 -11.85
C ASP A 637 16.79 -18.37 -11.22
N GLN A 638 16.91 -18.50 -9.89
CA GLN A 638 18.17 -18.32 -9.16
C GLN A 638 19.21 -19.39 -9.54
N ALA A 639 18.78 -20.66 -9.64
CA ALA A 639 19.65 -21.76 -10.05
C ALA A 639 20.06 -21.67 -11.52
N GLU A 640 19.15 -21.25 -12.42
CA GLU A 640 19.46 -20.97 -13.82
C GLU A 640 20.53 -19.87 -13.95
N ARG A 641 20.41 -18.78 -13.21
CA ARG A 641 21.39 -17.69 -13.18
C ARG A 641 22.76 -18.17 -12.72
N ARG A 642 22.81 -19.09 -11.77
CA ARG A 642 24.06 -19.73 -11.30
C ARG A 642 24.56 -20.83 -12.21
N SER A 643 23.88 -21.08 -13.35
CA SER A 643 24.20 -22.15 -14.30
C SER A 643 24.27 -23.56 -13.65
N GLU A 644 23.39 -23.82 -12.71
CA GLU A 644 23.29 -25.12 -12.05
C GLU A 644 22.84 -26.24 -13.02
N PRO A 645 23.20 -27.50 -12.77
CA PRO A 645 22.79 -28.60 -13.64
C PRO A 645 21.27 -28.69 -13.80
N ARG A 646 20.78 -28.90 -15.02
CA ARG A 646 19.34 -28.96 -15.35
C ARG A 646 18.53 -29.87 -14.42
N GLY A 647 19.09 -31.02 -14.00
CA GLY A 647 18.43 -31.93 -13.06
C GLY A 647 18.26 -31.32 -11.66
N ALA A 648 19.17 -30.46 -11.21
CA ALA A 648 19.05 -29.71 -9.96
C ALA A 648 17.96 -28.64 -10.08
N ILE A 649 17.94 -27.89 -11.18
CA ILE A 649 16.92 -26.86 -11.45
C ILE A 649 15.52 -27.50 -11.44
N LEU A 650 15.32 -28.60 -12.15
CA LEU A 650 14.01 -29.27 -12.21
C LEU A 650 13.54 -29.79 -10.84
N ARG A 651 14.44 -30.25 -9.96
CA ARG A 651 14.07 -30.63 -8.57
C ARG A 651 13.50 -29.50 -7.78
N LEU A 652 13.97 -28.25 -7.99
CA LEU A 652 13.46 -27.05 -7.30
C LEU A 652 11.98 -26.76 -7.60
N GLY A 653 11.46 -27.25 -8.71
CA GLY A 653 10.03 -27.18 -9.02
C GLY A 653 9.13 -28.04 -8.11
N GLY A 654 9.72 -29.00 -7.38
CA GLY A 654 8.99 -29.88 -6.45
C GLY A 654 9.33 -29.69 -4.95
N VAL A 655 10.21 -28.73 -4.61
CA VAL A 655 10.54 -28.46 -3.20
C VAL A 655 9.34 -27.87 -2.45
N LEU A 656 9.33 -28.03 -1.15
CA LEU A 656 8.27 -27.61 -0.24
C LEU A 656 6.93 -28.32 -0.53
N SER A 657 6.17 -28.64 0.48
CA SER A 657 4.86 -29.29 0.37
C SER A 657 3.73 -28.34 0.74
N PRO A 658 2.61 -28.29 0.01
CA PRO A 658 1.45 -27.51 0.41
C PRO A 658 0.84 -27.97 1.75
N ASP A 659 1.02 -29.25 2.10
CA ASP A 659 0.48 -29.83 3.34
C ASP A 659 1.37 -29.59 4.58
N ALA A 660 2.65 -29.22 4.37
CA ALA A 660 3.58 -28.98 5.46
C ALA A 660 3.37 -27.59 6.09
N LEU A 661 3.51 -27.52 7.43
CA LEU A 661 3.52 -26.22 8.13
C LEU A 661 4.64 -25.35 7.57
N THR A 662 4.27 -24.18 7.02
CA THR A 662 5.20 -23.26 6.35
C THR A 662 5.50 -22.05 7.24
N ILE A 663 6.75 -21.97 7.68
CA ILE A 663 7.26 -20.87 8.51
C ILE A 663 8.06 -19.91 7.63
N GLY A 664 7.68 -18.63 7.64
CA GLY A 664 8.37 -17.58 6.88
C GLY A 664 9.22 -16.68 7.75
N PHE A 665 10.40 -16.34 7.25
CA PHE A 665 11.26 -15.30 7.80
C PHE A 665 11.77 -14.41 6.66
N ALA A 666 11.35 -13.15 6.62
CA ALA A 666 11.79 -12.21 5.59
C ALA A 666 12.08 -10.84 6.20
N ARG A 667 13.33 -10.64 6.58
CA ARG A 667 13.81 -9.46 7.31
C ARG A 667 15.24 -9.12 6.93
N ARG A 668 15.70 -7.88 7.23
CA ARG A 668 17.13 -7.56 7.11
C ARG A 668 17.96 -8.51 7.98
N PHE A 669 19.06 -8.99 7.42
CA PHE A 669 20.04 -9.79 8.16
C PHE A 669 20.93 -8.84 8.99
N ALA A 670 20.43 -8.45 10.16
CA ALA A 670 21.14 -7.65 11.15
C ALA A 670 21.26 -8.44 12.45
N THR A 671 22.30 -8.20 13.23
CA THR A 671 22.66 -8.96 14.44
C THR A 671 21.48 -9.16 15.40
N TYR A 672 20.71 -8.10 15.68
CA TYR A 672 19.61 -8.17 16.63
C TYR A 672 18.37 -8.90 16.11
N LYS A 673 18.22 -9.07 14.79
CA LYS A 673 17.11 -9.80 14.15
C LYS A 673 17.23 -11.32 14.30
N ARG A 674 18.44 -11.80 14.57
CA ARG A 674 18.77 -13.20 14.90
C ARG A 674 18.18 -14.24 13.93
N ALA A 675 18.34 -14.00 12.61
CA ALA A 675 17.85 -14.94 11.59
C ALA A 675 18.33 -16.38 11.80
N ASN A 676 19.47 -16.56 12.48
CA ASN A 676 20.09 -17.85 12.82
C ASN A 676 19.63 -18.44 14.15
N LEU A 677 18.69 -17.83 14.88
CA LEU A 677 18.21 -18.39 16.16
C LEU A 677 17.60 -19.79 15.99
N ILE A 678 16.94 -20.02 14.87
CA ILE A 678 16.38 -21.33 14.49
C ILE A 678 17.47 -22.40 14.25
N LEU A 679 18.72 -21.99 14.03
CA LEU A 679 19.86 -22.88 13.83
C LEU A 679 20.60 -23.20 15.14
N ALA A 680 20.13 -22.70 16.28
CA ALA A 680 20.80 -22.89 17.58
C ALA A 680 20.94 -24.38 17.97
N ASP A 681 20.03 -25.23 17.49
CA ASP A 681 20.07 -26.68 17.68
C ASP A 681 19.70 -27.38 16.36
N ILE A 682 20.73 -27.67 15.58
CA ILE A 682 20.55 -28.26 14.24
C ILE A 682 20.00 -29.69 14.27
N GLU A 683 20.25 -30.45 15.34
CA GLU A 683 19.74 -31.79 15.49
C GLU A 683 18.23 -31.75 15.75
N LYS A 684 17.77 -30.93 16.68
CA LYS A 684 16.34 -30.74 16.94
C LYS A 684 15.65 -30.20 15.69
N LEU A 685 16.25 -29.28 14.94
CA LEU A 685 15.73 -28.79 13.70
C LEU A 685 15.54 -29.91 12.67
N ALA A 686 16.57 -30.73 12.48
CA ALA A 686 16.51 -31.88 11.56
C ALA A 686 15.40 -32.87 11.92
N LEU A 687 15.24 -33.19 13.20
CA LEU A 687 14.14 -34.04 13.67
C LEU A 687 12.76 -33.44 13.37
N MET A 688 12.61 -32.14 13.55
CA MET A 688 11.34 -31.46 13.37
C MET A 688 10.95 -31.37 11.88
N VAL A 689 11.88 -30.99 10.99
CA VAL A 689 11.56 -30.84 9.56
C VAL A 689 11.40 -32.19 8.83
N ASN A 690 11.93 -33.27 9.39
CA ASN A 690 11.84 -34.61 8.81
C ASN A 690 10.79 -35.48 9.49
N ASP A 691 9.95 -34.94 10.38
CA ASP A 691 8.81 -35.70 10.93
C ASP A 691 7.82 -36.02 9.81
N PRO A 692 7.62 -37.31 9.43
CA PRO A 692 6.73 -37.63 8.30
C PRO A 692 5.25 -37.42 8.60
N LYS A 693 4.86 -37.30 9.87
CA LYS A 693 3.48 -37.05 10.27
C LYS A 693 3.15 -35.58 10.44
N ARG A 694 4.14 -34.77 10.77
CA ARG A 694 3.99 -33.33 11.06
C ARG A 694 5.13 -32.51 10.45
N PRO A 695 5.30 -32.55 9.11
CA PRO A 695 6.43 -31.96 8.45
C PRO A 695 6.41 -30.41 8.59
N VAL A 696 7.56 -29.81 8.83
CA VAL A 696 7.76 -28.37 8.91
C VAL A 696 8.74 -27.93 7.83
N GLN A 697 8.47 -26.79 7.22
CA GLN A 697 9.32 -26.21 6.19
C GLN A 697 9.50 -24.72 6.39
N PHE A 698 10.58 -24.19 5.85
CA PHE A 698 10.97 -22.79 6.04
C PHE A 698 11.20 -22.08 4.71
N VAL A 699 10.71 -20.87 4.62
CA VAL A 699 11.01 -19.95 3.52
C VAL A 699 11.66 -18.69 4.08
N PHE A 700 12.85 -18.36 3.55
CA PHE A 700 13.65 -17.23 3.96
C PHE A 700 13.79 -16.22 2.82
N ALA A 701 13.83 -14.94 3.17
CA ALA A 701 14.25 -13.86 2.28
C ALA A 701 14.85 -12.71 3.09
N GLY A 702 15.55 -11.81 2.45
CA GLY A 702 16.09 -10.62 3.09
C GLY A 702 17.52 -10.32 2.65
N LYS A 703 17.95 -9.11 2.92
CA LYS A 703 19.26 -8.58 2.54
C LYS A 703 20.07 -8.25 3.77
N ALA A 704 21.38 -8.52 3.75
CA ALA A 704 22.35 -7.94 4.68
C ALA A 704 22.79 -6.58 4.14
N HIS A 705 23.10 -5.62 5.02
CA HIS A 705 23.72 -4.37 4.57
C HIS A 705 25.06 -4.68 3.88
N PRO A 706 25.45 -3.99 2.80
CA PRO A 706 26.69 -4.28 2.07
C PRO A 706 27.94 -4.36 2.95
N HIS A 707 28.02 -3.58 4.01
CA HIS A 707 29.14 -3.56 4.98
C HIS A 707 28.92 -4.44 6.22
N ASP A 708 27.79 -5.18 6.30
CA ASP A 708 27.50 -6.08 7.43
C ASP A 708 27.97 -7.50 7.13
N GLU A 709 29.27 -7.74 7.33
CA GLU A 709 29.89 -9.03 7.13
C GLU A 709 29.26 -10.14 7.99
N TRP A 710 28.83 -9.81 9.21
CA TRP A 710 28.17 -10.77 10.08
C TRP A 710 26.81 -11.17 9.53
N GLY A 711 26.02 -10.18 9.09
CA GLY A 711 24.73 -10.44 8.45
C GLY A 711 24.86 -11.31 7.20
N LYS A 712 25.89 -11.07 6.38
CA LYS A 712 26.22 -11.90 5.20
C LYS A 712 26.58 -13.33 5.57
N ARG A 713 27.33 -13.54 6.66
CA ARG A 713 27.67 -14.88 7.17
C ARG A 713 26.44 -15.65 7.66
N VAL A 714 25.54 -14.98 8.37
CA VAL A 714 24.27 -15.61 8.80
C VAL A 714 23.41 -15.99 7.61
N LEU A 715 23.36 -15.15 6.59
CA LEU A 715 22.65 -15.45 5.34
C LEU A 715 23.28 -16.66 4.65
N GLN A 716 24.60 -16.72 4.56
CA GLN A 716 25.34 -17.85 4.01
C GLN A 716 25.05 -19.16 4.75
N GLN A 717 25.04 -19.16 6.08
CA GLN A 717 24.67 -20.33 6.88
C GLN A 717 23.29 -20.88 6.52
N ILE A 718 22.31 -20.00 6.29
CA ILE A 718 20.96 -20.40 5.86
C ILE A 718 20.99 -20.97 4.45
N ALA A 719 21.73 -20.34 3.53
CA ALA A 719 21.88 -20.82 2.17
C ALA A 719 22.58 -22.20 2.08
N GLU A 720 23.51 -22.47 2.99
CA GLU A 720 24.18 -23.77 3.10
C GLU A 720 23.24 -24.90 3.49
N LEU A 721 22.21 -24.64 4.31
CA LEU A 721 21.21 -25.65 4.67
C LEU A 721 20.47 -26.19 3.44
N MET A 722 20.23 -25.36 2.43
CA MET A 722 19.56 -25.76 1.19
C MET A 722 20.33 -26.84 0.42
N ARG A 723 21.64 -26.97 0.68
CA ARG A 723 22.53 -27.98 0.06
C ARG A 723 22.69 -29.22 0.92
N ASN A 724 22.33 -29.15 2.19
CA ASN A 724 22.38 -30.28 3.08
C ASN A 724 21.20 -31.22 2.82
N ALA A 725 21.46 -32.51 2.55
CA ALA A 725 20.46 -33.49 2.17
C ALA A 725 19.29 -33.63 3.19
N GLN A 726 19.53 -33.33 4.47
CA GLN A 726 18.50 -33.34 5.50
C GLN A 726 17.51 -32.18 5.40
N PHE A 727 17.89 -31.08 4.74
CA PHE A 727 17.13 -29.83 4.73
C PHE A 727 16.75 -29.36 3.30
N ALA A 728 17.37 -29.91 2.26
CA ALA A 728 17.32 -29.39 0.87
C ALA A 728 15.92 -29.15 0.32
N ASP A 729 14.93 -29.99 0.66
CA ASP A 729 13.55 -29.86 0.19
C ASP A 729 12.66 -29.07 1.16
N LYS A 730 13.17 -28.66 2.31
CA LYS A 730 12.42 -28.03 3.40
C LYS A 730 12.84 -26.59 3.67
N PHE A 731 13.96 -26.15 3.13
CA PHE A 731 14.49 -24.81 3.28
C PHE A 731 14.69 -24.17 1.91
N VAL A 732 14.10 -23.00 1.70
CA VAL A 732 14.33 -22.21 0.49
C VAL A 732 14.61 -20.77 0.87
N PHE A 733 15.70 -20.22 0.32
CA PHE A 733 16.03 -18.80 0.40
C PHE A 733 15.64 -18.11 -0.92
N VAL A 734 14.79 -17.09 -0.86
CA VAL A 734 14.42 -16.27 -2.00
C VAL A 734 15.30 -15.03 -2.03
N GLU A 735 16.14 -14.94 -3.05
CA GLU A 735 17.04 -13.80 -3.27
C GLU A 735 16.28 -12.55 -3.70
N ASP A 736 16.94 -11.41 -3.52
CA ASP A 736 16.48 -10.09 -3.96
C ASP A 736 15.13 -9.70 -3.36
N TYR A 737 15.07 -9.68 -2.02
CA TYR A 737 13.88 -9.26 -1.29
C TYR A 737 13.48 -7.82 -1.64
N ASP A 738 12.23 -7.66 -2.05
CA ASP A 738 11.56 -6.41 -2.36
C ASP A 738 10.09 -6.42 -1.86
N ILE A 739 9.30 -5.40 -2.21
CA ILE A 739 7.87 -5.31 -1.84
C ILE A 739 7.08 -6.49 -2.42
N ASN A 740 7.38 -6.93 -3.65
CA ASN A 740 6.69 -8.05 -4.29
C ASN A 740 6.96 -9.38 -3.57
N VAL A 741 8.23 -9.67 -3.25
CA VAL A 741 8.60 -10.84 -2.43
C VAL A 741 7.92 -10.75 -1.07
N GLY A 742 8.00 -9.59 -0.41
CA GLY A 742 7.36 -9.35 0.88
C GLY A 742 5.85 -9.61 0.83
N ARG A 743 5.17 -9.16 -0.22
CA ARG A 743 3.72 -9.34 -0.42
C ARG A 743 3.36 -10.83 -0.53
N HIS A 744 4.09 -11.61 -1.32
CA HIS A 744 3.86 -13.06 -1.42
C HIS A 744 4.06 -13.78 -0.08
N PHE A 745 5.12 -13.43 0.65
CA PHE A 745 5.41 -14.04 1.94
C PHE A 745 4.31 -13.78 2.97
N VAL A 746 3.94 -12.50 3.18
CA VAL A 746 2.93 -12.14 4.19
C VAL A 746 1.53 -12.63 3.84
N GLN A 747 1.28 -12.94 2.57
CA GLN A 747 -0.01 -13.49 2.12
C GLN A 747 -0.11 -15.00 2.26
N GLY A 748 1.01 -15.75 2.21
CA GLY A 748 0.93 -17.20 2.04
C GLY A 748 1.60 -18.06 3.11
N VAL A 749 2.32 -17.49 4.09
CA VAL A 749 2.90 -18.30 5.19
C VAL A 749 1.86 -18.65 6.24
N ASP A 750 1.98 -19.83 6.83
CA ASP A 750 1.17 -20.23 7.98
C ASP A 750 1.62 -19.49 9.26
N VAL A 751 2.95 -19.38 9.42
CA VAL A 751 3.58 -18.74 10.58
C VAL A 751 4.62 -17.73 10.13
N TRP A 752 4.61 -16.56 10.74
CA TRP A 752 5.62 -15.54 10.60
C TRP A 752 6.57 -15.57 11.80
N LEU A 753 7.82 -15.93 11.56
CA LEU A 753 8.85 -15.96 12.59
C LEU A 753 9.48 -14.58 12.76
N ASN A 754 9.43 -14.05 13.97
CA ASN A 754 10.00 -12.78 14.33
C ASN A 754 10.70 -12.86 15.69
N ASN A 755 12.03 -12.97 15.69
CA ASN A 755 12.83 -13.24 16.87
C ASN A 755 13.90 -12.15 17.14
N PRO A 756 13.50 -10.86 17.23
CA PRO A 756 14.44 -9.81 17.58
C PRO A 756 14.97 -9.99 19.00
N ARG A 757 16.13 -9.42 19.26
CA ARG A 757 16.63 -9.31 20.63
C ARG A 757 15.96 -8.12 21.31
N ARG A 758 15.05 -8.40 22.26
CA ARG A 758 14.33 -7.37 23.01
C ARG A 758 15.30 -6.51 23.83
N PRO A 759 15.13 -5.15 23.91
CA PRO A 759 14.05 -4.34 23.33
C PRO A 759 14.47 -3.63 22.02
N LEU A 760 15.19 -4.29 21.13
CA LEU A 760 15.84 -3.67 19.97
C LEU A 760 14.93 -3.54 18.72
N GLU A 761 13.71 -4.06 18.78
CA GLU A 761 12.72 -3.85 17.72
C GLU A 761 11.79 -2.69 18.09
N ALA A 762 11.96 -1.54 17.44
CA ALA A 762 11.15 -0.36 17.76
C ALA A 762 9.64 -0.59 17.55
N SER A 763 9.26 -1.24 16.48
CA SER A 763 7.89 -1.66 16.23
C SER A 763 7.85 -3.00 15.52
N GLY A 764 8.36 -3.09 14.29
CA GLY A 764 8.06 -4.15 13.34
C GLY A 764 6.67 -3.92 12.70
N THR A 765 6.52 -4.28 11.43
CA THR A 765 5.23 -4.18 10.71
C THR A 765 4.91 -5.42 9.89
N SER A 766 5.88 -6.32 9.66
CA SER A 766 5.68 -7.50 8.81
C SER A 766 4.63 -8.45 9.39
N GLY A 767 4.67 -8.70 10.69
CA GLY A 767 3.67 -9.54 11.36
C GLY A 767 2.25 -8.98 11.31
N GLN A 768 2.10 -7.66 11.27
CA GLN A 768 0.80 -7.00 11.10
C GLN A 768 0.18 -7.31 9.73
N LYS A 769 1.00 -7.38 8.68
CA LYS A 769 0.59 -7.73 7.31
C LYS A 769 0.14 -9.18 7.20
N VAL A 770 0.83 -10.06 7.89
CA VAL A 770 0.55 -11.51 7.90
C VAL A 770 -0.84 -11.80 8.49
N VAL A 771 -1.19 -11.11 9.57
CA VAL A 771 -2.51 -11.26 10.23
C VAL A 771 -3.66 -10.96 9.28
N LEU A 772 -3.52 -9.95 8.41
CA LEU A 772 -4.56 -9.59 7.43
C LEU A 772 -4.90 -10.75 6.48
N ASN A 773 -3.96 -11.69 6.30
CA ASN A 773 -4.06 -12.81 5.37
C ASN A 773 -4.23 -14.17 6.06
N GLY A 774 -4.53 -14.16 7.35
CA GLY A 774 -4.81 -15.37 8.13
C GLY A 774 -3.57 -16.10 8.67
N GLY A 775 -2.35 -15.64 8.38
CA GLY A 775 -1.15 -16.21 8.99
C GLY A 775 -1.00 -15.80 10.46
N LEU A 776 -0.27 -16.56 11.25
CA LEU A 776 -0.07 -16.35 12.68
C LEU A 776 1.37 -15.89 12.98
N ASN A 777 1.51 -14.99 13.96
CA ASN A 777 2.82 -14.58 14.43
C ASN A 777 3.38 -15.56 15.46
N LEU A 778 4.66 -15.91 15.30
CA LEU A 778 5.51 -16.54 16.31
C LEU A 778 6.65 -15.57 16.60
N SER A 779 6.55 -14.80 17.68
CA SER A 779 7.43 -13.65 17.88
C SER A 779 7.87 -13.48 19.33
N VAL A 780 9.09 -13.00 19.52
CA VAL A 780 9.49 -12.41 20.79
C VAL A 780 8.55 -11.23 21.09
N PRO A 781 8.06 -11.07 22.34
CA PRO A 781 7.26 -9.92 22.76
C PRO A 781 8.08 -8.63 22.78
N ASP A 782 8.33 -8.06 21.60
CA ASP A 782 9.09 -6.83 21.36
C ASP A 782 8.34 -5.94 20.36
N GLY A 783 8.64 -4.65 20.32
CA GLY A 783 7.96 -3.68 19.48
C GLY A 783 6.44 -3.76 19.61
N TRP A 784 5.73 -3.84 18.46
CA TRP A 784 4.27 -3.92 18.43
C TRP A 784 3.71 -5.18 19.11
N TRP A 785 4.46 -6.32 19.05
CA TRP A 785 3.99 -7.59 19.62
C TRP A 785 3.92 -7.58 21.14
N ALA A 786 4.72 -6.74 21.79
CA ALA A 786 4.68 -6.55 23.25
C ALA A 786 3.33 -6.02 23.74
N GLU A 787 2.62 -5.25 22.92
CA GLU A 787 1.30 -4.68 23.24
C GLU A 787 0.13 -5.39 22.53
N ALA A 788 0.42 -6.28 21.57
CA ALA A 788 -0.56 -6.92 20.71
C ALA A 788 -0.93 -8.34 21.15
N TYR A 789 0.05 -9.07 21.70
CA TYR A 789 -0.12 -10.46 22.07
C TYR A 789 -1.06 -10.64 23.27
N ASP A 790 -2.11 -11.42 23.11
CA ASP A 790 -3.14 -11.67 24.12
C ASP A 790 -3.17 -13.13 24.64
N GLY A 791 -2.17 -13.94 24.28
CA GLY A 791 -2.09 -15.37 24.61
C GLY A 791 -2.79 -16.30 23.60
N LEU A 792 -3.73 -15.78 22.78
CA LEU A 792 -4.58 -16.59 21.89
C LEU A 792 -4.61 -16.10 20.43
N ASN A 793 -3.95 -14.98 20.10
CA ASN A 793 -3.95 -14.40 18.76
C ASN A 793 -2.62 -14.62 18.00
N GLY A 794 -1.81 -15.56 18.43
CA GLY A 794 -0.51 -15.92 17.89
C GLY A 794 0.31 -16.67 18.93
N PHE A 795 1.62 -16.65 18.81
CA PHE A 795 2.54 -17.35 19.71
C PHE A 795 3.67 -16.44 20.19
N ALA A 796 4.11 -16.61 21.42
CA ALA A 796 5.23 -15.87 21.99
C ALA A 796 6.49 -16.74 22.12
N ILE A 797 7.65 -16.14 21.87
CA ILE A 797 8.96 -16.70 22.16
C ILE A 797 9.51 -15.98 23.39
N GLY A 798 9.79 -16.71 24.44
CA GLY A 798 10.25 -16.13 25.70
C GLY A 798 9.16 -15.42 26.51
N THR A 799 9.57 -14.91 27.65
CA THR A 799 8.65 -14.27 28.64
C THR A 799 8.64 -12.74 28.53
N GLY A 800 9.31 -12.14 27.56
CA GLY A 800 9.49 -10.69 27.46
C GLY A 800 10.51 -10.12 28.46
N ARG A 801 11.27 -10.96 29.17
CA ARG A 801 12.35 -10.54 30.07
C ARG A 801 13.66 -10.40 29.29
N THR A 802 14.38 -9.30 29.55
CA THR A 802 15.73 -9.09 29.00
C THR A 802 16.79 -9.72 29.92
N HIS A 803 17.98 -9.97 29.37
CA HIS A 803 19.14 -10.41 30.13
C HIS A 803 20.37 -9.60 29.68
N SER A 804 21.20 -9.17 30.63
CA SER A 804 22.39 -8.36 30.33
C SER A 804 23.46 -9.12 29.53
N ASN A 805 23.57 -10.43 29.75
CA ASN A 805 24.42 -11.31 28.95
C ASN A 805 23.65 -11.79 27.71
N MET A 806 24.09 -11.32 26.53
CA MET A 806 23.47 -11.61 25.25
C MET A 806 23.45 -13.11 24.89
N ASN A 807 24.48 -13.86 25.22
CA ASN A 807 24.54 -15.31 24.95
C ASN A 807 23.49 -16.07 25.77
N VAL A 808 23.32 -15.69 27.05
CA VAL A 808 22.28 -16.29 27.92
C VAL A 808 20.89 -15.92 27.39
N HIS A 809 20.71 -14.70 26.91
CA HIS A 809 19.47 -14.25 26.32
C HIS A 809 19.13 -15.09 25.07
N ASP A 810 20.09 -15.21 24.15
CA ASP A 810 19.90 -15.94 22.90
C ASP A 810 19.66 -17.43 23.14
N THR A 811 20.36 -18.05 24.08
CA THR A 811 20.13 -19.46 24.45
C THR A 811 18.71 -19.67 24.99
N ARG A 812 18.24 -18.82 25.90
CA ARG A 812 16.89 -18.91 26.46
C ARG A 812 15.81 -18.73 25.41
N ASP A 813 15.95 -17.72 24.56
CA ASP A 813 14.98 -17.48 23.47
C ASP A 813 15.03 -18.62 22.44
N GLY A 814 16.18 -19.21 22.17
CA GLY A 814 16.32 -20.39 21.31
C GLY A 814 15.60 -21.62 21.88
N ASP A 815 15.82 -21.92 23.16
CA ASP A 815 15.12 -23.02 23.85
C ASP A 815 13.61 -22.81 23.87
N ASP A 816 13.15 -21.58 24.15
CA ASP A 816 11.74 -21.23 24.13
C ASP A 816 11.14 -21.30 22.72
N LEU A 817 11.88 -20.90 21.68
CA LEU A 817 11.46 -21.04 20.28
C LEU A 817 11.17 -22.52 19.96
N TYR A 818 12.12 -23.41 20.26
CA TYR A 818 11.95 -24.86 20.01
C TYR A 818 10.82 -25.45 20.86
N ARG A 819 10.70 -25.05 22.12
CA ARG A 819 9.61 -25.48 22.99
C ARG A 819 8.26 -25.07 22.42
N THR A 820 8.09 -23.81 22.07
CA THR A 820 6.84 -23.27 21.53
C THR A 820 6.47 -23.94 20.19
N LEU A 821 7.46 -24.16 19.31
CA LEU A 821 7.22 -24.88 18.05
C LEU A 821 6.73 -26.33 18.33
N ARG A 822 7.42 -27.04 19.19
CA ARG A 822 7.14 -28.47 19.47
C ARG A 822 5.85 -28.68 20.26
N GLU A 823 5.57 -27.83 21.24
CA GLU A 823 4.50 -28.06 22.22
C GLU A 823 3.20 -27.32 21.86
N GLU A 824 3.28 -26.22 21.10
CA GLU A 824 2.12 -25.38 20.82
C GLU A 824 1.82 -25.27 19.31
N VAL A 825 2.79 -24.80 18.50
CA VAL A 825 2.56 -24.47 17.08
C VAL A 825 2.25 -25.70 16.24
N ILE A 826 3.18 -26.68 16.25
CA ILE A 826 3.08 -27.89 15.42
C ILE A 826 1.87 -28.75 15.81
N PRO A 827 1.63 -29.06 17.11
CA PRO A 827 0.46 -29.81 17.48
C PRO A 827 -0.85 -29.16 17.04
N LEU A 828 -1.00 -27.84 17.29
CA LEU A 828 -2.23 -27.12 16.95
C LEU A 828 -2.48 -27.07 15.44
N TYR A 829 -1.41 -26.94 14.63
CA TYR A 829 -1.55 -26.93 13.16
C TYR A 829 -2.00 -28.27 12.60
N TYR A 830 -1.54 -29.40 13.15
CA TYR A 830 -1.84 -30.77 12.68
C TYR A 830 -3.02 -31.42 13.35
N GLU A 831 -3.58 -30.84 14.42
CA GLU A 831 -4.82 -31.32 15.01
C GLU A 831 -5.98 -31.11 14.02
N ARG A 832 -6.67 -32.20 13.68
CA ARG A 832 -7.80 -32.20 12.74
C ARG A 832 -9.04 -32.73 13.40
N ASP A 833 -10.19 -32.09 13.12
CA ASP A 833 -11.49 -32.63 13.48
C ASP A 833 -11.97 -33.73 12.49
N HIS A 834 -13.23 -34.16 12.65
CA HIS A 834 -13.84 -35.16 11.78
C HIS A 834 -14.03 -34.69 10.34
N ASP A 835 -14.06 -33.38 10.08
CA ASP A 835 -14.15 -32.74 8.75
C ASP A 835 -12.76 -32.51 8.13
N GLY A 836 -11.68 -32.86 8.85
CA GLY A 836 -10.31 -32.65 8.44
C GLY A 836 -9.81 -31.19 8.63
N LEU A 837 -10.56 -30.36 9.36
CA LEU A 837 -10.23 -28.97 9.61
C LEU A 837 -9.43 -28.77 10.91
N PRO A 838 -8.41 -27.88 10.94
CA PRO A 838 -7.68 -27.53 12.14
C PRO A 838 -8.45 -26.47 12.95
N ARG A 839 -9.53 -26.85 13.62
CA ARG A 839 -10.45 -25.90 14.29
C ARG A 839 -9.73 -25.00 15.29
N GLY A 840 -8.82 -25.55 16.08
CA GLY A 840 -8.03 -24.77 17.04
C GLY A 840 -7.16 -23.70 16.37
N TRP A 841 -6.57 -24.06 15.23
CA TRP A 841 -5.78 -23.14 14.42
C TRP A 841 -6.65 -22.03 13.82
N ILE A 842 -7.77 -22.39 13.18
CA ILE A 842 -8.71 -21.46 12.56
C ILE A 842 -9.29 -20.48 13.58
N LYS A 843 -9.62 -20.95 14.78
CA LYS A 843 -10.06 -20.10 15.89
C LYS A 843 -9.00 -19.06 16.25
N ARG A 844 -7.70 -19.43 16.25
CA ARG A 844 -6.59 -18.51 16.50
C ARG A 844 -6.42 -17.51 15.36
N MET A 845 -6.60 -17.95 14.09
CA MET A 845 -6.60 -17.07 12.93
C MET A 845 -7.70 -16.00 13.04
N LYS A 846 -8.96 -16.40 13.29
CA LYS A 846 -10.08 -15.47 13.46
C LYS A 846 -9.81 -14.47 14.59
N ARG A 847 -9.32 -14.96 15.74
CA ARG A 847 -8.97 -14.09 16.87
C ARG A 847 -7.87 -13.08 16.49
N ALA A 848 -6.82 -13.51 15.78
CA ALA A 848 -5.77 -12.63 15.31
C ALA A 848 -6.32 -11.54 14.41
N ILE A 849 -7.09 -11.89 13.38
CA ILE A 849 -7.71 -10.94 12.45
C ILE A 849 -8.60 -9.95 13.21
N ARG A 850 -9.49 -10.44 14.07
CA ARG A 850 -10.43 -9.61 14.83
C ARG A 850 -9.75 -8.62 15.77
N THR A 851 -8.72 -9.07 16.49
CA THR A 851 -8.11 -8.24 17.54
C THR A 851 -7.03 -7.31 17.01
N LEU A 852 -6.40 -7.65 15.88
CA LEU A 852 -5.22 -6.96 15.39
C LEU A 852 -5.48 -6.16 14.09
N GLY A 853 -6.42 -6.58 13.24
CA GLY A 853 -6.65 -5.98 11.92
C GLY A 853 -7.00 -4.49 11.96
N TRP A 854 -7.88 -4.08 12.86
CA TRP A 854 -8.25 -2.68 13.04
C TRP A 854 -7.18 -1.88 13.78
N ARG A 855 -6.51 -2.51 14.75
CA ARG A 855 -5.61 -1.83 15.69
C ARG A 855 -4.29 -1.45 15.05
N PHE A 856 -3.75 -2.33 14.19
CA PHE A 856 -2.46 -2.15 13.54
C PHE A 856 -2.60 -1.81 12.06
N ASN A 857 -3.61 -1.02 11.75
CA ASN A 857 -3.96 -0.48 10.46
C ASN A 857 -3.35 0.93 10.30
N ALA A 858 -2.83 1.24 9.10
CA ALA A 858 -2.23 2.54 8.82
C ALA A 858 -3.27 3.68 8.81
N ASP A 859 -4.54 3.41 8.49
CA ASP A 859 -5.60 4.43 8.58
C ASP A 859 -5.79 4.85 10.03
N ARG A 860 -5.88 3.90 10.98
CA ARG A 860 -5.92 4.20 12.40
C ARG A 860 -4.67 5.01 12.83
N MET A 861 -3.48 4.61 12.37
CA MET A 861 -2.24 5.31 12.67
C MET A 861 -2.26 6.76 12.15
N VAL A 862 -2.66 6.98 10.91
CA VAL A 862 -2.73 8.32 10.29
C VAL A 862 -3.83 9.17 10.92
N MET A 863 -4.98 8.58 11.29
CA MET A 863 -6.03 9.25 12.08
C MET A 863 -5.46 9.70 13.43
N ASP A 864 -4.70 8.85 14.13
CA ASP A 864 -4.05 9.19 15.40
C ASP A 864 -3.06 10.35 15.24
N TYR A 865 -2.20 10.30 14.18
CA TYR A 865 -1.31 11.42 13.88
C TYR A 865 -2.09 12.70 13.58
N THR A 866 -3.16 12.61 12.81
CA THR A 866 -3.98 13.76 12.44
C THR A 866 -4.62 14.41 13.66
N LEU A 867 -5.28 13.63 14.49
CA LEU A 867 -6.01 14.15 15.66
C LEU A 867 -5.09 14.58 16.79
N LYS A 868 -4.05 13.79 17.08
CA LYS A 868 -3.15 14.00 18.24
C LYS A 868 -1.98 14.94 17.94
N CYS A 869 -1.59 15.08 16.66
CA CYS A 869 -0.40 15.81 16.25
C CYS A 869 -0.70 16.91 15.22
N TYR A 870 -1.23 16.60 14.05
CA TYR A 870 -1.30 17.54 12.92
C TYR A 870 -2.30 18.66 13.15
N VAL A 871 -3.53 18.36 13.51
CA VAL A 871 -4.56 19.35 13.76
C VAL A 871 -4.14 20.30 14.90
N PRO A 872 -3.62 19.81 16.05
CA PRO A 872 -3.09 20.68 17.10
C PRO A 872 -1.89 21.52 16.68
N ALA A 873 -0.98 20.98 15.87
CA ALA A 873 0.19 21.72 15.38
C ALA A 873 -0.21 22.84 14.41
N ALA A 874 -1.23 22.61 13.58
CA ALA A 874 -1.81 23.63 12.69
C ALA A 874 -2.67 24.68 13.41
N GLY A 875 -2.81 24.62 14.74
CA GLY A 875 -3.59 25.56 15.54
C GLY A 875 -5.08 25.20 15.70
N GLY A 876 -5.47 24.00 15.25
CA GLY A 876 -6.84 23.46 15.42
C GLY A 876 -7.05 22.75 16.76
N THR A 877 -8.29 22.38 17.01
CA THR A 877 -8.69 21.51 18.13
C THR A 877 -9.34 20.26 17.57
N SER A 878 -9.00 19.07 18.13
CA SER A 878 -9.71 17.84 17.80
C SER A 878 -10.78 17.55 18.88
N SER A 879 -11.84 16.87 18.47
CA SER A 879 -12.90 16.44 19.39
C SER A 879 -12.39 15.51 20.50
N ASP A 880 -11.31 14.75 20.22
CA ASP A 880 -10.69 13.84 21.19
C ASP A 880 -9.88 14.56 22.28
N MET A 881 -9.52 15.83 22.06
CA MET A 881 -8.88 16.62 23.11
C MET A 881 -9.81 16.95 24.30
N ARG A 882 -11.13 16.86 24.11
CA ARG A 882 -12.13 17.15 25.18
C ARG A 882 -12.34 15.98 26.14
N MET A 883 -11.87 14.78 25.83
CA MET A 883 -12.08 13.59 26.66
C MET A 883 -11.00 13.35 27.74
N LYS A 884 -9.98 14.21 27.87
CA LYS A 884 -8.91 14.09 28.86
C LYS A 884 -8.56 15.44 29.48
N LEU A 885 -9.56 16.12 30.03
CA LEU A 885 -9.38 17.14 31.05
C LEU A 885 -9.94 16.65 32.38
#